data_95374947413da2b747339841996a071a
#
_entry.id   95374947413da2b747339841996a071a
#
_cell.length_a   1.000
_cell.length_b   1.000
_cell.length_c   1.000
_cell.angle_alpha   90.00
_cell.angle_beta   90.00
_cell.angle_gamma   90.00
#
_symmetry.space_group_name_H-M   'P 1'
#
loop_
_entity.id
_entity.type
_entity.pdbx_description
1 polymer ?
#
loop_
_entity_poly.entity_id
_entity_poly.type
_entity_poly.pdbx_seq_one_letter_code
_entity_poly.pdbx_strand_id
1 'polypeptide(L)'
;MRLTIRFSLGTLLVLGTLAAHAAHANSPTDYARAPEQQVDQAYTDQILKFTTDPSFNTVLTNYLPASASVPTPEKVLGHIAGAPDYLPRTPEVHRYFRELAAASPRVKVFTIGKSEEGREMIAVAIADEHLLADLDANNARLAKLADPRSIKLDDASADQLIAQSTPVYYITGAIHSTETGSPTALMELAYRLAVDEAPYIRNIRSHVITLITPIVEVDGRDRMVDLYNWHLAHPGQNYPRLVYWGHYVAHDNNRDAMGMSLNLTRHVADTFVGWHAQVLHDLHESVPFLYDNTIGDGPYNAWIDPILSSEWQQLGWDNVQQMTQLGMPGVFTHGDFDTWSPGYLMFIAAMHNGISRLYETYGNAGADTVQRILEPSEYERTWYRPNPPLPTVLWSQRNNNNYQQTGLLTALNYFSGNGQQFLKNFYLKAKRSIEKPQQAGPAAYVFPADDKRPGSRAQLLRVLQLQHAEISRTSAPVTVKLPKVEGKASTRSFPAGSYVVRMDQPYSRIVDTLLDRQYWSPKDPQQHPYDDTGWSMGDLFDVEVVRVTDNAILDAPMSLLAGPVDVPHGLAAIDVAPAKLPRIALMHTWLSTQTEGWWRIALDKLQVPYDYISTQDVAKAGNLRAKYDVILFAPIGSASAQRIIDGLPMWGNPLPWKTTAPTPNLGRIDATDDMRPGLGANGLTNLKRFVQDGGLLVTAEDTAKFAIDVGLAPGVFVTPNDKLKVVGSVLQAKFVDRRSPIAASYQSDELALYSAEGQSFKVSHLVTGDHGLPNAKDFQRPTGRGGPHDSDTPEGRSSGAAPALPEAKPWQALPLNAEQMRNNPWVIPEGQRPQVILRYADAKNLLISGLLDGGEEMAERAAVVNAHYGKGHVLLFASNPIWRGGTIG
;
A
#
# COMPACT_ATOMS: atom_id res chain seq x y z
N MET A 1 69.23 28.30 -13.03
CA MET A 1 69.51 27.42 -14.17
C MET A 1 68.23 27.27 -14.95
N ARG A 2 68.08 27.99 -16.07
CA ARG A 2 66.89 27.98 -16.95
C ARG A 2 67.05 26.86 -17.96
N LEU A 3 66.02 25.96 -18.06
CA LEU A 3 65.95 24.97 -19.15
C LEU A 3 64.77 25.34 -20.04
N THR A 4 65.07 25.72 -21.23
CA THR A 4 64.11 26.02 -22.31
C THR A 4 63.92 24.74 -23.16
N ILE A 5 62.69 24.25 -23.25
CA ILE A 5 62.34 23.17 -24.18
C ILE A 5 61.46 23.76 -25.27
N ARG A 6 61.94 23.60 -26.53
CA ARG A 6 61.23 23.96 -27.76
C ARG A 6 60.28 22.88 -28.18
N PHE A 7 59.03 23.24 -28.43
CA PHE A 7 58.05 22.34 -29.10
C PHE A 7 58.11 22.55 -30.63
N SER A 8 58.27 21.46 -31.31
CA SER A 8 58.10 21.40 -32.78
C SER A 8 56.63 21.07 -33.09
N LEU A 9 55.99 21.87 -33.93
CA LEU A 9 54.71 21.62 -34.52
C LEU A 9 54.80 20.47 -35.58
N GLY A 10 54.02 19.44 -35.38
CA GLY A 10 53.71 18.45 -36.41
C GLY A 10 52.21 18.39 -36.58
N THR A 11 51.72 18.95 -37.69
CA THR A 11 50.28 18.96 -38.07
C THR A 11 49.94 17.61 -38.66
N LEU A 12 49.05 16.85 -38.03
CA LEU A 12 48.35 15.73 -38.66
C LEU A 12 46.85 15.97 -38.52
N LEU A 13 46.18 16.32 -39.64
CA LEU A 13 44.76 16.42 -39.79
C LEU A 13 44.18 15.00 -39.88
N VAL A 14 43.44 14.55 -38.85
CA VAL A 14 42.56 13.41 -38.92
C VAL A 14 41.13 13.92 -38.73
N LEU A 15 40.40 14.01 -39.84
CA LEU A 15 38.94 14.18 -39.81
C LEU A 15 38.29 12.91 -39.30
N GLY A 16 37.99 12.85 -38.01
CA GLY A 16 37.11 11.87 -37.42
C GLY A 16 35.75 12.55 -37.17
N THR A 17 34.74 12.18 -37.89
CA THR A 17 33.37 12.58 -37.62
C THR A 17 32.91 11.92 -36.33
N LEU A 18 33.10 12.58 -35.17
CA LEU A 18 32.41 12.27 -33.95
C LEU A 18 30.97 12.80 -34.07
N ALA A 19 30.01 11.94 -34.34
CA ALA A 19 28.63 12.21 -34.10
C ALA A 19 28.46 12.33 -32.59
N ALA A 20 28.56 13.53 -32.05
CA ALA A 20 28.16 13.83 -30.71
C ALA A 20 26.64 13.67 -30.62
N HIS A 21 26.18 12.62 -29.96
CA HIS A 21 24.82 12.58 -29.45
C HIS A 21 24.77 13.60 -28.29
N ALA A 22 24.43 14.85 -28.63
CA ALA A 22 24.06 15.84 -27.65
C ALA A 22 22.74 15.37 -27.04
N ALA A 23 22.76 14.97 -25.76
CA ALA A 23 21.56 14.93 -24.97
C ALA A 23 20.99 16.36 -24.99
N HIS A 24 19.89 16.57 -25.67
CA HIS A 24 19.18 17.83 -25.69
C HIS A 24 18.57 18.01 -24.31
N ALA A 25 19.14 18.89 -23.49
CA ALA A 25 18.40 19.47 -22.39
C ALA A 25 17.25 20.26 -23.02
N ASN A 26 16.01 19.83 -22.75
CA ASN A 26 14.82 20.50 -23.27
C ASN A 26 14.81 21.96 -22.72
N SER A 27 14.82 22.93 -23.61
CA SER A 27 14.67 24.34 -23.21
C SER A 27 13.18 24.73 -23.22
N PRO A 28 12.73 25.77 -22.50
CA PRO A 28 11.34 26.21 -22.52
C PRO A 28 10.78 26.50 -23.93
N THR A 29 11.63 26.71 -24.91
CA THR A 29 11.27 26.87 -26.32
C THR A 29 10.82 25.56 -26.97
N ASP A 30 11.19 24.42 -26.43
CA ASP A 30 10.81 23.08 -26.94
C ASP A 30 9.33 22.78 -26.75
N TYR A 31 8.62 23.53 -25.88
CA TYR A 31 7.19 23.44 -25.63
C TYR A 31 6.34 24.44 -26.44
N ALA A 32 6.87 24.98 -27.56
CA ALA A 32 6.14 25.89 -28.41
C ALA A 32 4.91 25.22 -29.05
N ARG A 33 3.80 25.97 -29.11
CA ARG A 33 2.58 25.54 -29.81
C ARG A 33 2.85 25.37 -31.32
N ALA A 34 2.03 24.54 -31.95
CA ALA A 34 1.98 24.51 -33.43
C ALA A 34 1.39 25.84 -33.95
N PRO A 35 2.14 26.63 -34.76
CA PRO A 35 1.68 27.97 -35.12
C PRO A 35 0.39 27.97 -35.98
N GLU A 36 0.16 26.91 -36.72
CA GLU A 36 -0.99 26.76 -37.63
C GLU A 36 -2.25 26.21 -36.92
N GLN A 37 -2.10 25.66 -35.72
CA GLN A 37 -3.23 25.07 -35.01
C GLN A 37 -4.02 26.13 -34.26
N GLN A 38 -5.33 26.18 -34.50
CA GLN A 38 -6.22 27.07 -33.82
C GLN A 38 -6.39 26.63 -32.36
N VAL A 39 -6.68 27.59 -31.51
CA VAL A 39 -6.98 27.39 -30.07
C VAL A 39 -8.49 27.42 -29.89
N ASP A 40 -9.02 26.54 -29.09
CA ASP A 40 -10.37 26.64 -28.58
C ASP A 40 -10.39 27.79 -27.54
N GLN A 41 -10.77 28.98 -28.01
CA GLN A 41 -10.68 30.19 -27.17
C GLN A 41 -11.64 30.14 -26.00
N ALA A 42 -12.84 29.60 -26.20
CA ALA A 42 -13.86 29.55 -25.13
C ALA A 42 -13.42 28.64 -23.99
N TYR A 43 -12.86 27.49 -24.30
CA TYR A 43 -12.29 26.58 -23.32
C TYR A 43 -11.05 27.18 -22.65
N THR A 44 -10.17 27.81 -23.43
CA THR A 44 -8.94 28.44 -22.96
C THR A 44 -9.23 29.59 -21.98
N ASP A 45 -10.23 30.42 -22.25
CA ASP A 45 -10.63 31.49 -21.36
C ASP A 45 -11.13 30.95 -20.01
N GLN A 46 -11.78 29.79 -19.98
CA GLN A 46 -12.19 29.13 -18.75
C GLN A 46 -10.98 28.54 -17.99
N ILE A 47 -10.00 27.96 -18.69
CA ILE A 47 -8.74 27.52 -18.06
C ILE A 47 -8.10 28.69 -17.30
N LEU A 48 -7.97 29.84 -17.95
CA LEU A 48 -7.36 31.03 -17.36
C LEU A 48 -8.22 31.59 -16.21
N LYS A 49 -9.55 31.58 -16.36
CA LYS A 49 -10.48 32.08 -15.35
C LYS A 49 -10.44 31.24 -14.06
N PHE A 50 -10.32 29.92 -14.16
CA PHE A 50 -10.35 29.01 -13.00
C PHE A 50 -8.96 28.73 -12.41
N THR A 51 -7.89 29.15 -13.09
CA THR A 51 -6.54 29.21 -12.54
C THR A 51 -6.45 30.40 -11.59
N THR A 52 -6.16 30.17 -10.32
CA THR A 52 -6.25 31.20 -9.29
C THR A 52 -5.00 32.08 -9.17
N ASP A 53 -3.86 31.62 -9.68
CA ASP A 53 -2.60 32.38 -9.78
C ASP A 53 -1.90 32.00 -11.09
N PRO A 54 -1.35 32.97 -11.84
CA PRO A 54 -0.65 32.70 -13.10
C PRO A 54 0.50 31.69 -12.97
N SER A 55 1.19 31.63 -11.82
CA SER A 55 2.27 30.67 -11.58
C SER A 55 1.78 29.23 -11.43
N PHE A 56 0.48 29.00 -11.32
CA PHE A 56 -0.13 27.65 -11.28
C PHE A 56 -0.52 27.13 -12.66
N ASN A 57 0.01 27.75 -13.70
CA ASN A 57 -0.22 27.35 -15.08
C ASN A 57 1.08 27.51 -15.90
N THR A 58 1.17 26.82 -17.01
CA THR A 58 2.34 26.85 -17.89
C THR A 58 1.95 26.96 -19.36
N VAL A 59 2.93 27.14 -20.24
CA VAL A 59 2.72 27.12 -21.69
C VAL A 59 2.16 25.80 -22.21
N LEU A 60 2.26 24.70 -21.42
CA LEU A 60 1.72 23.40 -21.78
C LEU A 60 0.22 23.29 -21.53
N THR A 61 -0.29 24.04 -20.54
CA THR A 61 -1.66 23.86 -20.02
C THR A 61 -2.51 25.13 -20.09
N ASN A 62 -1.95 26.27 -20.48
CA ASN A 62 -2.65 27.57 -20.52
C ASN A 62 -3.54 27.78 -21.75
N TYR A 63 -3.75 26.77 -22.58
CA TYR A 63 -4.62 26.77 -23.73
C TYR A 63 -5.19 25.37 -23.98
N LEU A 64 -6.20 25.27 -24.83
CA LEU A 64 -6.62 23.99 -25.39
C LEU A 64 -6.60 24.09 -26.93
N PRO A 65 -5.99 23.11 -27.67
CA PRO A 65 -6.04 23.11 -29.11
C PRO A 65 -7.46 22.84 -29.62
N ALA A 66 -7.89 23.54 -30.67
CA ALA A 66 -9.19 23.32 -31.28
C ALA A 66 -9.19 22.08 -32.18
N SER A 67 -10.33 21.38 -32.22
CA SER A 67 -10.61 20.31 -33.18
C SER A 67 -12.05 20.46 -33.71
N ALA A 68 -12.22 20.26 -35.03
CA ALA A 68 -13.54 20.25 -35.61
C ALA A 68 -14.29 18.93 -35.43
N SER A 69 -13.58 17.83 -35.19
CA SER A 69 -14.13 16.47 -35.14
C SER A 69 -14.01 15.79 -33.78
N VAL A 70 -13.00 16.12 -32.97
CA VAL A 70 -12.75 15.48 -31.72
C VAL A 70 -13.36 16.31 -30.58
N PRO A 71 -14.26 15.75 -29.74
CA PRO A 71 -14.93 16.51 -28.72
C PRO A 71 -14.03 16.78 -27.51
N THR A 72 -14.12 18.00 -26.96
CA THR A 72 -13.50 18.38 -25.68
C THR A 72 -14.28 17.78 -24.51
N PRO A 73 -13.71 17.70 -23.30
CA PRO A 73 -14.47 17.35 -22.10
C PRO A 73 -15.73 18.21 -21.94
N GLU A 74 -15.64 19.52 -22.17
CA GLU A 74 -16.78 20.45 -22.08
C GLU A 74 -17.89 20.09 -23.07
N LYS A 75 -17.55 19.70 -24.30
CA LYS A 75 -18.56 19.35 -25.31
C LYS A 75 -19.35 18.10 -24.94
N VAL A 76 -18.77 17.17 -24.22
CA VAL A 76 -19.42 15.91 -23.79
C VAL A 76 -20.12 16.08 -22.44
N LEU A 77 -19.50 16.79 -21.50
CA LEU A 77 -19.93 16.85 -20.10
C LEU A 77 -20.56 18.19 -19.69
N GLY A 78 -20.44 19.23 -20.53
CA GLY A 78 -20.92 20.58 -20.23
C GLY A 78 -19.99 21.43 -19.37
N HIS A 79 -18.84 20.88 -18.97
CA HIS A 79 -17.85 21.53 -18.11
C HIS A 79 -16.44 21.24 -18.62
N ILE A 80 -15.52 22.22 -18.49
CA ILE A 80 -14.11 21.98 -18.73
C ILE A 80 -13.52 21.07 -17.63
N ALA A 81 -12.39 20.44 -17.93
CA ALA A 81 -11.65 19.72 -16.90
C ALA A 81 -11.20 20.66 -15.76
N GLY A 82 -11.45 20.24 -14.52
CA GLY A 82 -11.13 21.06 -13.33
C GLY A 82 -12.05 22.27 -13.13
N ALA A 83 -13.25 22.29 -13.75
CA ALA A 83 -14.25 23.31 -13.46
C ALA A 83 -14.65 23.29 -11.99
N PRO A 84 -14.85 24.46 -11.35
CA PRO A 84 -15.35 24.53 -10.00
C PRO A 84 -16.77 23.94 -9.91
N ASP A 85 -17.12 23.44 -8.74
CA ASP A 85 -18.45 22.92 -8.41
C ASP A 85 -18.95 21.76 -9.29
N TYR A 86 -18.02 21.04 -9.96
CA TYR A 86 -18.39 19.90 -10.80
C TYR A 86 -17.40 18.73 -10.67
N LEU A 87 -17.93 17.57 -10.32
CA LEU A 87 -17.22 16.28 -10.34
C LEU A 87 -17.96 15.30 -11.26
N PRO A 88 -17.32 14.79 -12.34
CA PRO A 88 -17.93 13.76 -13.18
C PRO A 88 -17.96 12.41 -12.44
N ARG A 89 -19.06 11.67 -12.67
CA ARG A 89 -19.20 10.27 -12.23
C ARG A 89 -18.38 9.33 -13.11
N THR A 90 -18.13 8.13 -12.62
CA THR A 90 -17.44 7.07 -13.39
C THR A 90 -18.07 6.85 -14.78
N PRO A 91 -19.41 6.67 -14.94
CA PRO A 91 -20.00 6.50 -16.28
C PRO A 91 -19.80 7.70 -17.21
N GLU A 92 -19.72 8.92 -16.68
CA GLU A 92 -19.50 10.15 -17.45
C GLU A 92 -18.06 10.21 -17.97
N VAL A 93 -17.08 9.88 -17.10
CA VAL A 93 -15.67 9.79 -17.50
C VAL A 93 -15.48 8.70 -18.56
N HIS A 94 -16.06 7.52 -18.38
CA HIS A 94 -15.97 6.42 -19.34
C HIS A 94 -16.66 6.77 -20.67
N ARG A 95 -17.81 7.46 -20.62
CA ARG A 95 -18.48 7.96 -21.82
C ARG A 95 -17.58 8.92 -22.59
N TYR A 96 -16.95 9.87 -21.91
CA TYR A 96 -16.04 10.80 -22.55
C TYR A 96 -14.91 10.06 -23.31
N PHE A 97 -14.23 9.11 -22.67
CA PHE A 97 -13.17 8.36 -23.33
C PHE A 97 -13.66 7.53 -24.52
N ARG A 98 -14.86 6.98 -24.48
CA ARG A 98 -15.47 6.28 -25.62
C ARG A 98 -15.82 7.22 -26.77
N GLU A 99 -16.36 8.40 -26.48
CA GLU A 99 -16.63 9.42 -27.49
C GLU A 99 -15.33 9.95 -28.10
N LEU A 100 -14.30 10.14 -27.30
CA LEU A 100 -12.95 10.50 -27.77
C LEU A 100 -12.38 9.43 -28.72
N ALA A 101 -12.47 8.16 -28.35
CA ALA A 101 -12.01 7.04 -29.17
C ALA A 101 -12.82 6.88 -30.48
N ALA A 102 -14.12 7.14 -30.44
CA ALA A 102 -14.96 7.11 -31.61
C ALA A 102 -14.63 8.24 -32.61
N ALA A 103 -14.14 9.38 -32.11
CA ALA A 103 -13.81 10.56 -32.90
C ALA A 103 -12.33 10.62 -33.34
N SER A 104 -11.44 9.82 -32.78
CA SER A 104 -10.01 9.87 -33.03
C SER A 104 -9.40 8.48 -33.22
N PRO A 105 -8.75 8.15 -34.34
CA PRO A 105 -8.04 6.88 -34.51
C PRO A 105 -6.76 6.78 -33.65
N ARG A 106 -6.39 7.84 -32.94
CA ARG A 106 -5.27 7.93 -32.00
C ARG A 106 -5.63 7.47 -30.59
N VAL A 107 -6.87 7.00 -30.37
CA VAL A 107 -7.37 6.58 -29.06
C VAL A 107 -8.08 5.24 -29.17
N LYS A 108 -7.77 4.29 -28.26
CA LYS A 108 -8.50 3.02 -28.12
C LYS A 108 -8.85 2.80 -26.66
N VAL A 109 -10.08 2.31 -26.39
CA VAL A 109 -10.57 1.99 -25.06
C VAL A 109 -10.70 0.50 -24.88
N PHE A 110 -10.23 -0.02 -23.76
CA PHE A 110 -10.27 -1.42 -23.39
C PHE A 110 -10.98 -1.58 -22.05
N THR A 111 -11.81 -2.59 -21.88
CA THR A 111 -12.30 -3.03 -20.58
C THR A 111 -11.23 -3.90 -19.93
N ILE A 112 -10.77 -3.53 -18.73
CA ILE A 112 -9.74 -4.28 -18.00
C ILE A 112 -10.31 -5.18 -16.90
N GLY A 113 -11.59 -5.00 -16.55
CA GLY A 113 -12.28 -5.83 -15.58
C GLY A 113 -13.48 -5.14 -14.95
N LYS A 114 -13.89 -5.66 -13.78
CA LYS A 114 -14.97 -5.11 -12.98
C LYS A 114 -14.54 -5.00 -11.52
N SER A 115 -15.02 -3.94 -10.85
CA SER A 115 -14.88 -3.77 -9.41
C SER A 115 -15.64 -4.84 -8.62
N GLU A 116 -15.52 -4.80 -7.31
CA GLU A 116 -16.27 -5.65 -6.37
C GLU A 116 -17.78 -5.46 -6.50
N GLU A 117 -18.27 -4.27 -6.81
CA GLU A 117 -19.69 -3.98 -7.03
C GLU A 117 -20.14 -4.19 -8.49
N GLY A 118 -19.26 -4.71 -9.34
CA GLY A 118 -19.54 -5.05 -10.73
C GLY A 118 -19.48 -3.90 -11.71
N ARG A 119 -18.98 -2.70 -11.31
CA ARG A 119 -18.74 -1.58 -12.22
C ARG A 119 -17.53 -1.85 -13.11
N GLU A 120 -17.64 -1.43 -14.36
CA GLU A 120 -16.57 -1.57 -15.33
C GLU A 120 -15.35 -0.70 -14.97
N MET A 121 -14.17 -1.25 -15.20
CA MET A 121 -12.88 -0.55 -15.20
C MET A 121 -12.32 -0.54 -16.62
N ILE A 122 -11.74 0.59 -17.04
CA ILE A 122 -11.20 0.75 -18.41
C ILE A 122 -9.73 1.15 -18.40
N ALA A 123 -9.05 0.81 -19.49
CA ALA A 123 -7.78 1.40 -19.89
C ALA A 123 -7.91 2.03 -21.28
N VAL A 124 -7.21 3.15 -21.48
CA VAL A 124 -7.25 3.94 -22.71
C VAL A 124 -5.85 4.08 -23.25
N ALA A 125 -5.60 3.56 -24.44
CA ALA A 125 -4.31 3.71 -25.11
C ALA A 125 -4.36 4.89 -26.10
N ILE A 126 -3.34 5.74 -26.05
CA ILE A 126 -3.21 6.94 -26.87
C ILE A 126 -1.82 6.94 -27.51
N ALA A 127 -1.77 7.01 -28.84
CA ALA A 127 -0.55 7.09 -29.65
C ALA A 127 -0.90 7.48 -31.09
N ASP A 128 0.10 7.64 -31.97
CA ASP A 128 -0.14 7.79 -33.36
C ASP A 128 -0.86 6.57 -33.98
N GLU A 129 -1.64 6.78 -35.01
CA GLU A 129 -2.56 5.78 -35.59
C GLU A 129 -1.84 4.50 -36.02
N HIS A 130 -0.64 4.63 -36.56
CA HIS A 130 0.15 3.47 -36.97
C HIS A 130 0.64 2.64 -35.80
N LEU A 131 0.95 3.25 -34.65
CA LEU A 131 1.34 2.55 -33.42
C LEU A 131 0.15 1.80 -32.81
N LEU A 132 -1.03 2.42 -32.82
CA LEU A 132 -2.25 1.76 -32.37
C LEU A 132 -2.72 0.64 -33.34
N ALA A 133 -2.35 0.72 -34.62
CA ALA A 133 -2.57 -0.37 -35.58
C ALA A 133 -1.62 -1.56 -35.33
N ASP A 134 -0.40 -1.30 -34.81
CA ASP A 134 0.66 -2.30 -34.56
C ASP A 134 0.70 -2.82 -33.10
N LEU A 135 -0.33 -2.56 -32.28
CA LEU A 135 -0.32 -2.90 -30.83
C LEU A 135 0.05 -4.36 -30.58
N ASP A 136 -0.54 -5.31 -31.28
CA ASP A 136 -0.31 -6.74 -31.07
C ASP A 136 1.13 -7.13 -31.40
N ALA A 137 1.67 -6.60 -32.49
CA ALA A 137 3.06 -6.86 -32.88
C ALA A 137 4.05 -6.16 -31.93
N ASN A 138 3.74 -4.95 -31.48
CA ASN A 138 4.54 -4.27 -30.46
C ASN A 138 4.53 -5.04 -29.16
N ASN A 139 3.37 -5.48 -28.70
CA ASN A 139 3.24 -6.28 -27.47
C ASN A 139 4.03 -7.59 -27.56
N ALA A 140 3.99 -8.26 -28.71
CA ALA A 140 4.79 -9.47 -28.95
C ALA A 140 6.31 -9.22 -28.92
N ARG A 141 6.78 -8.02 -29.31
CA ARG A 141 8.19 -7.61 -29.18
C ARG A 141 8.54 -7.33 -27.70
N LEU A 142 7.70 -6.56 -27.01
CA LEU A 142 7.87 -6.22 -25.60
C LEU A 142 7.85 -7.48 -24.72
N ALA A 143 7.00 -8.47 -25.03
CA ALA A 143 6.96 -9.76 -24.34
C ALA A 143 8.31 -10.47 -24.34
N LYS A 144 9.06 -10.40 -25.45
CA LYS A 144 10.40 -10.98 -25.55
C LYS A 144 11.47 -10.21 -24.77
N LEU A 145 11.24 -8.92 -24.53
CA LEU A 145 12.10 -8.11 -23.67
C LEU A 145 11.76 -8.32 -22.18
N ALA A 146 10.48 -8.54 -21.88
CA ALA A 146 10.01 -8.84 -20.53
C ALA A 146 10.45 -10.25 -20.06
N ASP A 147 10.46 -11.23 -21.02
CA ASP A 147 10.99 -12.56 -20.78
C ASP A 147 12.05 -12.91 -21.84
N PRO A 148 13.29 -12.46 -21.62
CA PRO A 148 14.35 -12.66 -22.61
C PRO A 148 14.89 -14.11 -22.69
N ARG A 149 14.34 -15.06 -21.93
CA ARG A 149 14.64 -16.50 -22.12
C ARG A 149 14.27 -16.97 -23.54
N SER A 150 13.22 -16.37 -24.11
CA SER A 150 12.77 -16.64 -25.49
C SER A 150 13.79 -16.26 -26.56
N ILE A 151 14.68 -15.33 -26.26
CA ILE A 151 15.80 -14.91 -27.13
C ILE A 151 17.16 -15.34 -26.56
N LYS A 152 17.17 -16.32 -25.64
CA LYS A 152 18.38 -16.88 -25.03
C LYS A 152 19.27 -15.85 -24.32
N LEU A 153 18.66 -14.79 -23.75
CA LEU A 153 19.33 -13.67 -23.09
C LEU A 153 20.35 -12.93 -23.99
N ASP A 154 20.18 -13.00 -25.32
CA ASP A 154 21.09 -12.42 -26.29
C ASP A 154 20.91 -10.92 -26.43
N ASP A 155 21.96 -10.15 -26.11
CA ASP A 155 21.91 -8.70 -26.09
C ASP A 155 21.73 -8.10 -27.52
N ALA A 156 22.30 -8.74 -28.54
CA ALA A 156 22.15 -8.26 -29.94
C ALA A 156 20.70 -8.45 -30.44
N SER A 157 20.07 -9.59 -30.12
CA SER A 157 18.66 -9.82 -30.41
C SER A 157 17.76 -8.84 -29.67
N ALA A 158 18.09 -8.55 -28.39
CA ALA A 158 17.36 -7.55 -27.61
C ALA A 158 17.47 -6.15 -28.23
N ASP A 159 18.67 -5.72 -28.65
CA ASP A 159 18.89 -4.42 -29.27
C ASP A 159 18.10 -4.24 -30.58
N GLN A 160 17.97 -5.32 -31.37
CA GLN A 160 17.11 -5.32 -32.57
C GLN A 160 15.63 -5.15 -32.22
N LEU A 161 15.15 -5.84 -31.16
CA LEU A 161 13.77 -5.70 -30.69
C LEU A 161 13.51 -4.30 -30.16
N ILE A 162 14.43 -3.75 -29.35
CA ILE A 162 14.35 -2.40 -28.79
C ILE A 162 14.21 -1.36 -29.89
N ALA A 163 15.03 -1.45 -30.95
CA ALA A 163 14.99 -0.51 -32.06
C ALA A 163 13.64 -0.51 -32.83
N GLN A 164 12.85 -1.58 -32.70
CA GLN A 164 11.56 -1.75 -33.40
C GLN A 164 10.36 -1.62 -32.43
N SER A 165 10.58 -1.46 -31.14
CA SER A 165 9.52 -1.43 -30.14
C SER A 165 9.20 -0.01 -29.70
N THR A 166 7.93 0.22 -29.39
CA THR A 166 7.44 1.45 -28.78
C THR A 166 7.16 1.18 -27.31
N PRO A 167 7.77 1.94 -26.38
CA PRO A 167 7.53 1.76 -24.96
C PRO A 167 6.12 2.17 -24.55
N VAL A 168 5.64 1.57 -23.47
CA VAL A 168 4.32 1.84 -22.86
C VAL A 168 4.51 2.55 -21.52
N TYR A 169 3.82 3.69 -21.37
CA TYR A 169 3.77 4.47 -20.13
C TYR A 169 2.36 4.41 -19.58
N TYR A 170 2.17 3.69 -18.46
CA TYR A 170 0.86 3.46 -17.87
C TYR A 170 0.61 4.43 -16.72
N ILE A 171 -0.51 5.16 -16.77
CA ILE A 171 -0.94 6.15 -15.78
C ILE A 171 -2.23 5.66 -15.15
N THR A 172 -2.30 5.70 -13.81
CA THR A 172 -3.50 5.38 -13.04
C THR A 172 -3.95 6.60 -12.23
N GLY A 173 -5.24 6.75 -12.02
CA GLY A 173 -5.80 7.84 -11.22
C GLY A 173 -6.92 7.36 -10.30
N ALA A 174 -7.16 8.13 -9.24
CA ALA A 174 -8.27 7.96 -8.32
C ALA A 174 -8.42 6.53 -7.75
N ILE A 175 -7.33 5.96 -7.27
CA ILE A 175 -7.40 4.78 -6.38
C ILE A 175 -7.99 5.20 -5.03
N HIS A 176 -7.68 6.38 -4.55
CA HIS A 176 -8.33 6.98 -3.40
C HIS A 176 -9.51 7.84 -3.85
N SER A 177 -10.71 7.47 -3.44
CA SER A 177 -11.95 8.08 -3.92
C SER A 177 -12.13 9.54 -3.49
N THR A 178 -11.43 9.98 -2.44
CA THR A 178 -11.40 11.37 -1.97
C THR A 178 -10.50 12.29 -2.80
N GLU A 179 -9.65 11.71 -3.65
CA GLU A 179 -8.69 12.42 -4.48
C GLU A 179 -9.30 12.66 -5.86
N THR A 180 -9.94 13.80 -6.01
CA THR A 180 -10.95 14.02 -7.05
C THR A 180 -10.45 14.58 -8.37
N GLY A 181 -9.21 15.08 -8.44
CA GLY A 181 -8.70 15.82 -9.59
C GLY A 181 -8.22 14.99 -10.77
N SER A 182 -7.59 13.84 -10.49
CA SER A 182 -6.94 13.05 -11.55
C SER A 182 -7.88 12.58 -12.68
N PRO A 183 -9.15 12.17 -12.45
CA PRO A 183 -10.02 11.80 -13.56
C PRO A 183 -10.25 12.91 -14.57
N THR A 184 -10.41 14.16 -14.09
CA THR A 184 -10.62 15.32 -14.97
C THR A 184 -9.33 15.74 -15.66
N ALA A 185 -8.18 15.72 -14.96
CA ALA A 185 -6.88 15.99 -15.55
C ALA A 185 -6.55 15.01 -16.68
N LEU A 186 -6.85 13.71 -16.48
CA LEU A 186 -6.57 12.66 -17.45
C LEU A 186 -7.47 12.72 -18.69
N MET A 187 -8.72 13.18 -18.56
CA MET A 187 -9.58 13.44 -19.73
C MET A 187 -8.99 14.53 -20.63
N GLU A 188 -8.56 15.67 -20.05
CA GLU A 188 -7.97 16.76 -20.83
C GLU A 188 -6.59 16.37 -21.37
N LEU A 189 -5.77 15.66 -20.60
CA LEU A 189 -4.50 15.11 -21.08
C LEU A 189 -4.70 14.22 -22.32
N ALA A 190 -5.69 13.33 -22.26
CA ALA A 190 -6.01 12.45 -23.39
C ALA A 190 -6.43 13.24 -24.64
N TYR A 191 -7.24 14.28 -24.46
CA TYR A 191 -7.58 15.18 -25.57
C TYR A 191 -6.35 15.86 -26.16
N ARG A 192 -5.47 16.43 -25.32
CA ARG A 192 -4.22 17.06 -25.77
C ARG A 192 -3.35 16.10 -26.54
N LEU A 193 -3.12 14.90 -26.02
CA LEU A 193 -2.31 13.88 -26.67
C LEU A 193 -2.90 13.45 -28.03
N ALA A 194 -4.24 13.41 -28.16
CA ALA A 194 -4.91 13.03 -29.39
C ALA A 194 -4.94 14.15 -30.45
N VAL A 195 -5.04 15.42 -30.02
CA VAL A 195 -5.41 16.56 -30.89
C VAL A 195 -4.27 17.54 -31.10
N ASP A 196 -3.43 17.81 -30.10
CA ASP A 196 -2.42 18.84 -30.18
C ASP A 196 -1.30 18.46 -31.15
N GLU A 197 -0.97 19.38 -32.03
CA GLU A 197 0.09 19.24 -33.08
C GLU A 197 1.39 19.95 -32.69
N ALA A 198 1.52 20.41 -31.40
CA ALA A 198 2.78 20.92 -30.87
C ALA A 198 3.91 19.89 -31.08
N PRO A 199 5.12 20.29 -31.44
CA PRO A 199 6.20 19.35 -31.76
C PRO A 199 6.46 18.33 -30.64
N TYR A 200 6.42 18.75 -29.39
CA TYR A 200 6.64 17.86 -28.23
C TYR A 200 5.49 16.84 -28.06
N ILE A 201 4.24 17.23 -28.30
CA ILE A 201 3.09 16.29 -28.25
C ILE A 201 3.20 15.26 -29.38
N ARG A 202 3.55 15.69 -30.60
CA ARG A 202 3.78 14.76 -31.71
C ARG A 202 4.92 13.81 -31.40
N ASN A 203 5.99 14.31 -30.74
CA ASN A 203 7.10 13.47 -30.32
C ASN A 203 6.64 12.41 -29.28
N ILE A 204 5.86 12.81 -28.27
CA ILE A 204 5.27 11.85 -27.31
C ILE A 204 4.44 10.80 -28.07
N ARG A 205 3.49 11.25 -28.89
CA ARG A 205 2.51 10.39 -29.57
C ARG A 205 3.16 9.40 -30.55
N SER A 206 4.28 9.78 -31.17
CA SER A 206 4.99 8.94 -32.13
C SER A 206 6.02 7.99 -31.51
N HIS A 207 6.36 8.14 -30.24
CA HIS A 207 7.39 7.35 -29.58
C HIS A 207 6.94 6.65 -28.29
N VAL A 208 5.75 6.93 -27.80
CA VAL A 208 5.22 6.33 -26.55
C VAL A 208 3.75 5.97 -26.75
N ILE A 209 3.38 4.78 -26.32
CA ILE A 209 1.99 4.44 -26.09
C ILE A 209 1.65 4.87 -24.67
N THR A 210 0.86 5.95 -24.53
CA THR A 210 0.34 6.38 -23.23
C THR A 210 -0.90 5.57 -22.91
N LEU A 211 -0.85 4.77 -21.86
CA LEU A 211 -1.97 3.98 -21.37
C LEU A 211 -2.53 4.63 -20.11
N ILE A 212 -3.85 4.78 -19.99
CA ILE A 212 -4.51 5.51 -18.89
C ILE A 212 -5.65 4.68 -18.32
N THR A 213 -5.64 4.42 -17.01
CA THR A 213 -6.82 4.01 -16.26
C THR A 213 -7.28 5.22 -15.43
N PRO A 214 -8.33 5.94 -15.87
CA PRO A 214 -8.67 7.24 -15.30
C PRO A 214 -9.24 7.17 -13.89
N ILE A 215 -9.85 6.04 -13.52
CA ILE A 215 -10.42 5.77 -12.20
C ILE A 215 -10.13 4.31 -11.85
N VAL A 216 -9.33 4.09 -10.83
CA VAL A 216 -9.04 2.75 -10.31
C VAL A 216 -10.15 2.31 -9.36
N GLU A 217 -10.55 3.16 -8.40
CA GLU A 217 -11.64 2.87 -7.46
C GLU A 217 -12.98 3.45 -7.98
N VAL A 218 -13.57 2.72 -8.91
CA VAL A 218 -14.81 3.14 -9.59
C VAL A 218 -16.06 3.13 -8.68
N ASP A 219 -16.05 2.33 -7.61
CA ASP A 219 -17.17 2.22 -6.67
C ASP A 219 -17.23 3.44 -5.75
N GLY A 220 -16.11 3.82 -5.19
CA GLY A 220 -15.99 4.94 -4.28
C GLY A 220 -16.06 6.29 -4.98
N ARG A 221 -15.60 6.40 -6.23
CA ARG A 221 -15.72 7.64 -7.01
C ARG A 221 -17.16 8.11 -7.08
N ASP A 222 -18.10 7.24 -7.40
CA ASP A 222 -19.50 7.61 -7.53
C ASP A 222 -20.12 8.01 -6.18
N ARG A 223 -19.68 7.41 -5.07
CA ARG A 223 -20.06 7.83 -3.71
C ARG A 223 -19.52 9.22 -3.37
N MET A 224 -18.28 9.51 -3.73
CA MET A 224 -17.69 10.84 -3.50
C MET A 224 -18.42 11.91 -4.29
N VAL A 225 -18.83 11.64 -5.52
CA VAL A 225 -19.64 12.57 -6.32
C VAL A 225 -21.03 12.78 -5.69
N ASP A 226 -21.65 11.73 -5.14
CA ASP A 226 -22.92 11.87 -4.40
C ASP A 226 -22.78 12.82 -3.21
N LEU A 227 -21.73 12.63 -2.40
CA LEU A 227 -21.45 13.49 -1.25
C LEU A 227 -21.20 14.93 -1.66
N TYR A 228 -20.42 15.13 -2.71
CA TYR A 228 -20.11 16.46 -3.22
C TYR A 228 -21.37 17.17 -3.74
N ASN A 229 -22.21 16.49 -4.52
CA ASN A 229 -23.47 17.02 -4.99
C ASN A 229 -24.43 17.32 -3.84
N TRP A 230 -24.42 16.49 -2.79
CA TRP A 230 -25.19 16.75 -1.57
C TRP A 230 -24.71 18.04 -0.89
N HIS A 231 -23.40 18.24 -0.79
CA HIS A 231 -22.79 19.46 -0.26
C HIS A 231 -23.24 20.71 -1.03
N LEU A 232 -23.13 20.67 -2.36
CA LEU A 232 -23.57 21.79 -3.22
C LEU A 232 -25.08 22.12 -3.06
N ALA A 233 -25.90 21.09 -2.88
CA ALA A 233 -27.34 21.26 -2.69
C ALA A 233 -27.72 21.79 -1.28
N HIS A 234 -26.80 21.72 -0.31
CA HIS A 234 -27.04 22.12 1.09
C HIS A 234 -25.94 23.08 1.59
N PRO A 235 -25.83 24.28 1.00
CA PRO A 235 -24.78 25.24 1.34
C PRO A 235 -24.82 25.62 2.83
N GLY A 236 -23.64 25.65 3.46
CA GLY A 236 -23.53 25.99 4.88
C GLY A 236 -23.87 24.86 5.86
N GLN A 237 -24.29 23.70 5.37
CA GLN A 237 -24.46 22.51 6.20
C GLN A 237 -23.21 21.63 6.17
N ASN A 238 -22.96 20.94 7.29
CA ASN A 238 -21.97 19.87 7.30
C ASN A 238 -22.45 18.71 6.42
N TYR A 239 -21.57 18.05 5.70
CA TYR A 239 -21.88 16.88 4.89
C TYR A 239 -21.14 15.63 5.39
N PRO A 240 -21.67 14.42 5.10
CA PRO A 240 -21.04 13.16 5.52
C PRO A 240 -19.60 13.03 4.99
N ARG A 241 -18.75 12.46 5.81
CA ARG A 241 -17.42 12.02 5.34
C ARG A 241 -17.58 10.77 4.49
N LEU A 242 -16.69 10.56 3.52
CA LEU A 242 -16.64 9.30 2.79
C LEU A 242 -16.13 8.20 3.74
N VAL A 243 -17.01 7.28 4.15
CA VAL A 243 -16.69 6.18 5.05
C VAL A 243 -16.30 4.94 4.27
N TYR A 244 -17.00 4.64 3.18
CA TYR A 244 -16.71 3.52 2.29
C TYR A 244 -16.06 4.05 1.02
N TRP A 245 -14.73 3.98 0.94
CA TRP A 245 -13.95 4.42 -0.24
C TRP A 245 -14.05 3.42 -1.39
N GLY A 246 -14.28 2.16 -1.12
CA GLY A 246 -14.59 1.08 -2.02
C GLY A 246 -15.65 0.18 -1.41
N HIS A 247 -15.80 -1.03 -1.91
CA HIS A 247 -16.70 -2.01 -1.32
C HIS A 247 -16.21 -2.47 0.05
N TYR A 248 -14.93 -2.70 0.20
CA TYR A 248 -14.31 -3.22 1.42
C TYR A 248 -13.51 -2.16 2.17
N VAL A 249 -12.32 -1.87 1.71
CA VAL A 249 -11.33 -1.01 2.40
C VAL A 249 -11.43 0.45 1.96
N ALA A 250 -10.95 1.34 2.84
CA ALA A 250 -10.78 2.75 2.54
C ALA A 250 -9.40 3.03 1.93
N HIS A 251 -8.60 3.92 2.52
CA HIS A 251 -7.29 4.34 2.04
C HIS A 251 -6.33 3.17 1.75
N ASP A 252 -6.40 2.08 2.53
CA ASP A 252 -5.52 0.93 2.36
C ASP A 252 -5.85 0.04 1.15
N ASN A 253 -6.79 0.46 0.27
CA ASN A 253 -6.88 -0.14 -1.05
C ASN A 253 -5.55 0.04 -1.84
N ASN A 254 -4.76 1.08 -1.50
CA ASN A 254 -3.39 1.29 -1.98
C ASN A 254 -2.33 0.59 -1.08
N ARG A 255 -2.66 -0.53 -0.45
CA ARG A 255 -1.73 -1.42 0.30
C ARG A 255 -1.88 -2.88 -0.11
N ASP A 256 -2.67 -3.15 -1.15
CA ASP A 256 -3.03 -4.50 -1.58
C ASP A 256 -2.07 -5.11 -2.61
N ALA A 257 -1.06 -4.39 -3.08
CA ALA A 257 -0.15 -4.87 -4.11
C ALA A 257 0.69 -6.10 -3.69
N MET A 258 0.78 -6.40 -2.40
CA MET A 258 1.36 -7.66 -1.90
C MET A 258 0.35 -8.83 -1.95
N GLY A 259 -0.83 -8.63 -1.37
CA GLY A 259 -1.83 -9.69 -1.15
C GLY A 259 -2.73 -9.97 -2.33
N MET A 260 -2.84 -9.05 -3.29
CA MET A 260 -3.69 -9.15 -4.47
C MET A 260 -5.15 -9.53 -4.11
N SER A 261 -5.67 -8.95 -3.03
CA SER A 261 -6.97 -9.28 -2.49
C SER A 261 -8.13 -8.62 -3.23
N LEU A 262 -7.91 -7.39 -3.72
CA LEU A 262 -8.89 -6.57 -4.40
C LEU A 262 -8.86 -6.78 -5.93
N ASN A 263 -10.02 -6.71 -6.54
CA ASN A 263 -10.14 -6.79 -8.00
C ASN A 263 -9.40 -5.65 -8.70
N LEU A 264 -9.48 -4.43 -8.15
CA LEU A 264 -8.80 -3.28 -8.72
C LEU A 264 -7.28 -3.50 -8.83
N THR A 265 -6.65 -4.04 -7.78
CA THR A 265 -5.21 -4.34 -7.77
C THR A 265 -4.85 -5.37 -8.83
N ARG A 266 -5.64 -6.47 -8.93
CA ARG A 266 -5.44 -7.53 -9.92
C ARG A 266 -5.57 -7.01 -11.34
N HIS A 267 -6.60 -6.20 -11.62
CA HIS A 267 -6.81 -5.66 -12.97
C HIS A 267 -5.72 -4.70 -13.39
N VAL A 268 -5.19 -3.88 -12.46
CA VAL A 268 -4.05 -3.01 -12.75
C VAL A 268 -2.78 -3.82 -12.97
N ALA A 269 -2.52 -4.84 -12.13
CA ALA A 269 -1.36 -5.72 -12.29
C ALA A 269 -1.41 -6.52 -13.61
N ASP A 270 -2.56 -7.13 -13.92
CA ASP A 270 -2.78 -7.86 -15.18
C ASP A 270 -2.62 -6.93 -16.38
N THR A 271 -3.09 -5.68 -16.28
CA THR A 271 -2.94 -4.68 -17.33
C THR A 271 -1.46 -4.31 -17.50
N PHE A 272 -0.76 -3.97 -16.41
CA PHE A 272 0.65 -3.61 -16.44
C PHE A 272 1.51 -4.73 -17.05
N VAL A 273 1.35 -5.95 -16.56
CA VAL A 273 2.12 -7.11 -17.04
C VAL A 273 1.69 -7.51 -18.45
N GLY A 274 0.40 -7.53 -18.75
CA GLY A 274 -0.13 -7.91 -20.06
C GLY A 274 0.24 -6.94 -21.18
N TRP A 275 0.44 -5.66 -20.87
CA TRP A 275 0.96 -4.65 -21.80
C TRP A 275 2.49 -4.58 -21.81
N HIS A 276 3.16 -5.30 -20.95
CA HIS A 276 4.61 -5.21 -20.72
C HIS A 276 5.06 -3.76 -20.56
N ALA A 277 4.30 -2.96 -19.76
CA ALA A 277 4.55 -1.54 -19.62
C ALA A 277 5.87 -1.29 -18.87
N GLN A 278 6.57 -0.19 -19.25
CA GLN A 278 7.84 0.17 -18.59
C GLN A 278 7.64 1.04 -17.36
N VAL A 279 6.53 1.77 -17.29
CA VAL A 279 6.21 2.67 -16.16
C VAL A 279 4.79 2.40 -15.68
N LEU A 280 4.60 2.41 -14.36
CA LEU A 280 3.30 2.60 -13.71
C LEU A 280 3.39 3.88 -12.88
N HIS A 281 2.58 4.88 -13.26
CA HIS A 281 2.54 6.19 -12.66
C HIS A 281 1.18 6.44 -12.02
N ASP A 282 1.12 6.38 -10.69
CA ASP A 282 -0.11 6.54 -9.93
C ASP A 282 -0.31 8.01 -9.51
N LEU A 283 -1.53 8.51 -9.54
CA LEU A 283 -1.86 9.91 -9.26
C LEU A 283 -2.68 10.02 -7.98
N HIS A 284 -2.14 10.77 -7.02
CA HIS A 284 -2.67 11.00 -5.68
C HIS A 284 -2.80 12.48 -5.33
N GLU A 285 -3.40 12.77 -4.16
CA GLU A 285 -3.62 14.13 -3.66
C GLU A 285 -3.46 14.22 -2.14
N SER A 286 -2.29 14.64 -1.66
CA SER A 286 -2.07 14.89 -0.23
C SER A 286 -1.17 16.07 0.07
N VAL A 287 -0.22 16.40 -0.79
CA VAL A 287 0.90 17.30 -0.51
C VAL A 287 0.83 18.58 -1.36
N PRO A 288 1.13 19.77 -0.84
CA PRO A 288 1.24 21.02 -1.62
C PRO A 288 2.59 21.12 -2.36
N PHE A 289 2.67 21.47 -3.63
CA PHE A 289 1.60 21.56 -4.64
C PHE A 289 1.69 20.36 -5.56
N LEU A 290 2.92 19.84 -5.78
CA LEU A 290 3.20 18.57 -6.43
C LEU A 290 4.46 17.92 -5.83
N TYR A 291 4.27 16.79 -5.19
CA TYR A 291 5.34 15.90 -4.79
C TYR A 291 5.46 14.76 -5.79
N ASP A 292 6.62 14.66 -6.42
CA ASP A 292 6.95 13.54 -7.29
C ASP A 292 7.66 12.45 -6.47
N ASN A 293 6.91 11.50 -5.93
CA ASN A 293 7.46 10.36 -5.21
C ASN A 293 8.03 9.28 -6.16
N THR A 294 8.71 9.73 -7.23
CA THR A 294 9.55 8.83 -8.03
C THR A 294 10.81 8.48 -7.24
N ILE A 295 11.32 9.44 -6.47
CA ILE A 295 12.42 9.22 -5.53
C ILE A 295 11.88 9.44 -4.11
N GLY A 296 11.43 8.40 -3.44
CA GLY A 296 11.12 8.49 -2.01
C GLY A 296 12.39 8.54 -1.15
N ASP A 297 12.20 8.76 0.15
CA ASP A 297 13.29 8.61 1.11
C ASP A 297 13.76 7.14 1.21
N GLY A 298 15.01 6.97 1.59
CA GLY A 298 15.54 5.66 1.94
C GLY A 298 15.01 5.15 3.31
N PRO A 299 15.23 3.90 3.64
CA PRO A 299 15.90 2.91 2.80
C PRO A 299 15.01 2.46 1.65
N TYR A 300 15.64 2.06 0.55
CA TYR A 300 14.90 1.46 -0.58
C TYR A 300 14.70 -0.03 -0.35
N ASN A 301 13.61 -0.58 -0.90
CA ASN A 301 13.35 -2.01 -0.88
C ASN A 301 14.58 -2.80 -1.35
N ALA A 302 14.99 -3.81 -0.57
CA ALA A 302 16.25 -4.51 -0.76
C ALA A 302 16.30 -5.37 -2.04
N TRP A 303 15.16 -5.71 -2.63
CA TRP A 303 15.05 -6.62 -3.78
C TRP A 303 14.86 -5.93 -5.12
N ILE A 304 14.66 -4.59 -5.17
CA ILE A 304 14.62 -3.85 -6.44
C ILE A 304 15.95 -4.02 -7.20
N ASP A 305 15.88 -3.93 -8.52
CA ASP A 305 17.11 -3.87 -9.31
C ASP A 305 17.80 -2.51 -9.13
N PRO A 306 19.12 -2.43 -8.93
CA PRO A 306 19.85 -1.16 -8.82
C PRO A 306 19.68 -0.20 -10.00
N ILE A 307 19.36 -0.72 -11.21
CA ILE A 307 19.02 0.11 -12.38
C ILE A 307 17.79 0.98 -12.07
N LEU A 308 16.79 0.42 -11.40
CA LEU A 308 15.57 1.14 -11.04
C LEU A 308 15.87 2.36 -10.15
N SER A 309 16.76 2.22 -9.17
CA SER A 309 17.17 3.36 -8.33
C SER A 309 17.75 4.52 -9.16
N SER A 310 18.51 4.20 -10.20
CA SER A 310 19.04 5.23 -11.13
C SER A 310 17.94 5.83 -12.01
N GLU A 311 16.97 5.03 -12.46
CA GLU A 311 15.82 5.51 -13.23
C GLU A 311 14.94 6.46 -12.40
N TRP A 312 14.74 6.16 -11.12
CA TRP A 312 14.04 7.04 -10.20
C TRP A 312 14.73 8.40 -10.06
N GLN A 313 16.05 8.42 -9.85
CA GLN A 313 16.82 9.67 -9.76
C GLN A 313 16.70 10.50 -11.05
N GLN A 314 16.83 9.84 -12.18
CA GLN A 314 16.78 10.49 -13.49
C GLN A 314 15.40 11.13 -13.77
N LEU A 315 14.33 10.37 -13.55
CA LEU A 315 12.96 10.82 -13.86
C LEU A 315 12.45 11.86 -12.85
N GLY A 316 12.69 11.66 -11.57
CA GLY A 316 12.19 12.59 -10.55
C GLY A 316 12.86 13.95 -10.62
N TRP A 317 14.20 14.00 -10.71
CA TRP A 317 14.91 15.27 -10.80
C TRP A 317 14.70 16.00 -12.13
N ASP A 318 14.56 15.29 -13.24
CA ASP A 318 14.19 15.90 -14.52
C ASP A 318 12.83 16.61 -14.41
N ASN A 319 11.86 15.97 -13.81
CA ASN A 319 10.52 16.54 -13.62
C ASN A 319 10.53 17.82 -12.78
N VAL A 320 11.22 17.79 -11.64
CA VAL A 320 11.38 18.96 -10.74
C VAL A 320 12.10 20.09 -11.49
N GLN A 321 13.16 19.77 -12.23
CA GLN A 321 13.92 20.76 -13.02
C GLN A 321 13.02 21.43 -14.06
N GLN A 322 12.31 20.66 -14.86
CA GLN A 322 11.49 21.19 -15.97
C GLN A 322 10.33 22.06 -15.43
N MET A 323 9.60 21.57 -14.43
CA MET A 323 8.49 22.32 -13.85
C MET A 323 8.96 23.61 -13.14
N THR A 324 10.13 23.57 -12.50
CA THR A 324 10.76 24.77 -11.90
C THR A 324 11.16 25.78 -12.99
N GLN A 325 11.72 25.32 -14.12
CA GLN A 325 12.03 26.17 -15.28
C GLN A 325 10.79 26.82 -15.89
N LEU A 326 9.67 26.10 -15.87
CA LEU A 326 8.36 26.61 -16.30
C LEU A 326 7.73 27.57 -15.28
N GLY A 327 8.36 27.80 -14.14
CA GLY A 327 7.95 28.77 -13.14
C GLY A 327 6.93 28.26 -12.10
N MET A 328 6.65 26.96 -12.06
CA MET A 328 5.71 26.40 -11.07
C MET A 328 6.34 26.29 -9.68
N PRO A 329 5.76 26.91 -8.64
CA PRO A 329 6.23 26.74 -7.27
C PRO A 329 5.75 25.41 -6.67
N GLY A 330 6.39 24.94 -5.60
CA GLY A 330 5.97 23.81 -4.79
C GLY A 330 6.13 22.46 -5.47
N VAL A 331 7.02 22.34 -6.45
CA VAL A 331 7.35 21.04 -7.09
C VAL A 331 8.62 20.51 -6.45
N PHE A 332 8.57 19.28 -5.97
CA PHE A 332 9.72 18.63 -5.34
C PHE A 332 9.66 17.09 -5.48
N THR A 333 10.80 16.47 -5.22
CA THR A 333 10.94 15.00 -5.15
C THR A 333 11.84 14.69 -3.96
N HIS A 334 11.93 13.44 -3.56
CA HIS A 334 12.61 13.03 -2.33
C HIS A 334 11.88 13.51 -1.05
N GLY A 335 12.22 13.00 0.11
CA GLY A 335 11.50 13.32 1.34
C GLY A 335 10.13 12.63 1.46
N ASP A 336 9.43 12.89 2.52
CA ASP A 336 8.09 12.48 2.91
C ASP A 336 7.87 10.96 2.97
N PHE A 337 7.75 10.24 1.86
CA PHE A 337 7.49 8.80 1.83
C PHE A 337 8.76 8.01 1.54
N ASP A 338 8.92 6.88 2.21
CA ASP A 338 9.97 5.92 1.84
C ASP A 338 9.55 5.01 0.67
N THR A 339 10.51 4.31 0.08
CA THR A 339 10.31 3.36 -1.01
C THR A 339 10.64 1.92 -0.57
N TRP A 340 10.27 1.58 0.65
CA TRP A 340 10.53 0.29 1.28
C TRP A 340 9.39 -0.71 1.09
N SER A 341 8.16 -0.35 1.51
CA SER A 341 7.02 -1.26 1.45
C SER A 341 6.55 -1.48 0.00
N PRO A 342 6.38 -2.73 -0.45
CA PRO A 342 5.89 -3.04 -1.79
C PRO A 342 4.35 -3.07 -1.87
N GLY A 343 3.66 -2.63 -0.82
CA GLY A 343 2.20 -2.66 -0.74
C GLY A 343 1.48 -1.65 -1.63
N TYR A 344 2.16 -0.57 -2.04
CA TYR A 344 1.58 0.49 -2.89
C TYR A 344 1.34 0.01 -4.32
N LEU A 345 0.27 0.48 -4.95
CA LEU A 345 -0.09 0.11 -6.33
C LEU A 345 1.06 0.34 -7.31
N MET A 346 1.77 1.47 -7.18
CA MET A 346 2.91 1.77 -8.05
C MET A 346 4.01 0.72 -8.00
N PHE A 347 4.21 0.05 -6.84
CA PHE A 347 5.25 -0.97 -6.67
C PHE A 347 5.04 -2.23 -7.51
N ILE A 348 3.83 -2.43 -8.07
CA ILE A 348 3.63 -3.45 -9.11
C ILE A 348 4.70 -3.30 -10.19
N ALA A 349 4.97 -2.08 -10.66
CA ALA A 349 6.01 -1.86 -11.66
C ALA A 349 7.42 -2.18 -11.15
N ALA A 350 7.80 -1.68 -9.97
CA ALA A 350 9.13 -1.89 -9.39
C ALA A 350 9.47 -3.38 -9.24
N MET A 351 8.49 -4.18 -8.84
CA MET A 351 8.65 -5.61 -8.59
C MET A 351 8.56 -6.47 -9.86
N HIS A 352 8.05 -5.90 -10.97
CA HIS A 352 7.93 -6.56 -12.28
C HIS A 352 8.85 -5.92 -13.34
N ASN A 353 10.05 -5.50 -12.93
CA ASN A 353 11.13 -4.95 -13.77
C ASN A 353 10.79 -3.62 -14.46
N GLY A 354 9.70 -2.96 -14.08
CA GLY A 354 9.31 -1.64 -14.54
C GLY A 354 9.86 -0.50 -13.67
N ILE A 355 9.22 0.65 -13.80
CA ILE A 355 9.52 1.89 -13.05
C ILE A 355 8.24 2.32 -12.34
N SER A 356 8.28 2.36 -11.03
CA SER A 356 7.20 2.90 -10.21
C SER A 356 7.33 4.42 -10.10
N ARG A 357 6.20 5.13 -10.25
CA ARG A 357 6.11 6.57 -10.04
C ARG A 357 4.80 6.91 -9.33
N LEU A 358 4.81 8.00 -8.58
CA LEU A 358 3.62 8.52 -7.93
C LEU A 358 3.71 10.05 -7.88
N TYR A 359 2.60 10.74 -8.20
CA TYR A 359 2.42 12.14 -7.86
C TYR A 359 1.46 12.29 -6.70
N GLU A 360 1.84 13.10 -5.73
CA GLU A 360 0.93 13.73 -4.79
C GLU A 360 0.71 15.16 -5.24
N THR A 361 -0.53 15.53 -5.52
CA THR A 361 -0.90 16.91 -5.83
C THR A 361 -1.76 17.50 -4.72
N TYR A 362 -1.98 18.79 -4.75
CA TYR A 362 -2.84 19.45 -3.77
C TYR A 362 -4.29 19.32 -4.16
N GLY A 363 -5.11 18.67 -3.33
CA GLY A 363 -6.54 18.48 -3.53
C GLY A 363 -7.40 19.12 -2.43
N ASN A 364 -8.67 19.35 -2.75
CA ASN A 364 -9.67 19.86 -1.80
C ASN A 364 -10.71 18.81 -1.41
N ALA A 365 -10.49 17.55 -1.78
CA ALA A 365 -11.48 16.48 -1.64
C ALA A 365 -12.84 16.84 -2.29
N GLY A 366 -12.83 17.65 -3.35
CA GLY A 366 -13.97 18.19 -4.04
C GLY A 366 -13.53 19.08 -5.20
N ALA A 367 -14.45 19.82 -5.81
CA ALA A 367 -14.17 20.80 -6.85
C ALA A 367 -14.33 22.26 -6.37
N ASP A 368 -14.37 22.47 -5.06
CA ASP A 368 -14.43 23.80 -4.46
C ASP A 368 -13.13 24.56 -4.69
N THR A 369 -13.24 25.90 -4.74
CA THR A 369 -12.06 26.77 -4.69
C THR A 369 -11.91 27.27 -3.25
N VAL A 370 -10.81 26.86 -2.58
CA VAL A 370 -10.64 27.02 -1.13
C VAL A 370 -9.38 27.82 -0.80
N GLN A 371 -9.51 28.75 0.13
CA GLN A 371 -8.35 29.43 0.74
C GLN A 371 -7.61 28.42 1.62
N ARG A 372 -6.33 28.17 1.33
CA ARG A 372 -5.45 27.27 2.08
C ARG A 372 -4.33 28.06 2.74
N ILE A 373 -4.02 27.69 3.97
CA ILE A 373 -2.87 28.21 4.73
C ILE A 373 -2.03 26.99 5.03
N LEU A 374 -0.77 27.02 4.62
CA LEU A 374 0.17 25.93 4.78
C LEU A 374 0.89 26.01 6.12
N GLU A 375 1.22 24.85 6.67
CA GLU A 375 2.10 24.78 7.83
C GLU A 375 3.56 25.13 7.43
N PRO A 376 4.37 25.69 8.35
CA PRO A 376 5.76 26.06 8.04
C PRO A 376 6.58 24.95 7.38
N SER A 377 6.42 23.71 7.83
CA SER A 377 7.11 22.55 7.27
C SER A 377 6.74 22.25 5.81
N GLU A 378 5.56 22.66 5.36
CA GLU A 378 5.07 22.44 3.99
C GLU A 378 5.64 23.44 3.00
N TYR A 379 6.07 24.62 3.44
CA TYR A 379 6.64 25.66 2.57
C TYR A 379 8.08 26.05 2.87
N GLU A 380 8.77 25.36 3.78
CA GLU A 380 10.17 25.62 3.99
C GLU A 380 11.02 25.17 2.79
N ARG A 381 12.10 25.93 2.52
CA ARG A 381 13.09 25.55 1.51
C ARG A 381 14.03 24.49 2.06
N THR A 382 14.09 23.36 1.40
CA THR A 382 15.04 22.28 1.67
C THR A 382 15.90 22.02 0.43
N TRP A 383 16.92 21.16 0.55
CA TRP A 383 17.76 20.80 -0.59
C TRP A 383 16.96 20.03 -1.69
N TYR A 384 15.88 19.31 -1.31
CA TYR A 384 15.03 18.58 -2.23
C TYR A 384 13.76 19.37 -2.64
N ARG A 385 13.46 20.49 -1.97
CA ARG A 385 12.39 21.44 -2.30
C ARG A 385 12.98 22.79 -2.65
N PRO A 386 13.57 22.95 -3.86
CA PRO A 386 14.33 24.15 -4.23
C PRO A 386 13.45 25.38 -4.44
N ASN A 387 12.19 25.19 -4.87
CA ASN A 387 11.21 26.22 -5.11
C ASN A 387 9.94 25.93 -4.28
N PRO A 388 9.88 26.31 -3.00
CA PRO A 388 8.80 25.94 -2.11
C PRO A 388 7.45 26.54 -2.54
N PRO A 389 6.32 25.96 -2.08
CA PRO A 389 5.00 26.52 -2.30
C PRO A 389 4.79 27.86 -1.58
N LEU A 390 3.72 28.56 -1.95
CA LEU A 390 3.33 29.80 -1.29
C LEU A 390 2.67 29.48 0.07
N PRO A 391 2.96 30.26 1.15
CA PRO A 391 2.41 29.98 2.49
C PRO A 391 0.89 30.07 2.56
N THR A 392 0.29 30.88 1.70
CA THR A 392 -1.16 31.06 1.62
C THR A 392 -1.57 31.08 0.16
N VAL A 393 -2.60 30.32 -0.18
CA VAL A 393 -3.03 30.15 -1.57
C VAL A 393 -4.54 29.98 -1.65
N LEU A 394 -5.14 30.55 -2.69
CA LEU A 394 -6.48 30.18 -3.13
C LEU A 394 -6.33 29.00 -4.09
N TRP A 395 -6.80 27.80 -3.71
CA TRP A 395 -6.59 26.58 -4.47
C TRP A 395 -7.87 26.07 -5.12
N SER A 396 -7.83 25.88 -6.43
CA SER A 396 -8.91 25.32 -7.23
C SER A 396 -8.55 23.94 -7.77
N GLN A 397 -9.54 23.17 -8.17
CA GLN A 397 -9.30 21.91 -8.88
C GLN A 397 -8.62 22.13 -10.25
N ARG A 398 -8.83 23.29 -10.87
CA ARG A 398 -8.11 23.65 -12.10
C ARG A 398 -6.60 23.78 -11.86
N ASN A 399 -6.18 24.35 -10.74
CA ASN A 399 -4.75 24.39 -10.37
C ASN A 399 -4.17 22.98 -10.26
N ASN A 400 -4.85 22.07 -9.55
CA ASN A 400 -4.48 20.66 -9.46
C ASN A 400 -4.30 20.05 -10.87
N ASN A 401 -5.29 20.25 -11.76
CA ASN A 401 -5.21 19.73 -13.13
C ASN A 401 -4.03 20.31 -13.92
N ASN A 402 -3.71 21.60 -13.76
CA ASN A 402 -2.57 22.23 -14.40
C ASN A 402 -1.25 21.60 -13.92
N TYR A 403 -1.11 21.35 -12.60
CA TYR A 403 0.06 20.69 -12.05
C TYR A 403 0.22 19.26 -12.55
N GLN A 404 -0.83 18.45 -12.46
CA GLN A 404 -0.79 17.07 -12.93
C GLN A 404 -0.45 16.98 -14.42
N GLN A 405 -1.13 17.76 -15.26
CA GLN A 405 -0.89 17.72 -16.71
C GLN A 405 0.50 18.25 -17.06
N THR A 406 0.97 19.34 -16.43
CA THR A 406 2.33 19.84 -16.69
C THR A 406 3.36 18.78 -16.32
N GLY A 407 3.24 18.18 -15.12
CA GLY A 407 4.14 17.11 -14.69
C GLY A 407 4.11 15.90 -15.62
N LEU A 408 2.92 15.44 -16.03
CA LEU A 408 2.78 14.30 -16.95
C LEU A 408 3.31 14.61 -18.34
N LEU A 409 3.05 15.80 -18.90
CA LEU A 409 3.53 16.17 -20.24
C LEU A 409 5.05 16.32 -20.28
N THR A 410 5.67 16.91 -19.25
CA THR A 410 7.13 16.98 -19.15
C THR A 410 7.75 15.59 -18.99
N ALA A 411 7.17 14.74 -18.14
CA ALA A 411 7.62 13.38 -17.93
C ALA A 411 7.50 12.52 -19.21
N LEU A 412 6.36 12.59 -19.90
CA LEU A 412 6.13 11.86 -21.16
C LEU A 412 7.08 12.34 -22.27
N ASN A 413 7.32 13.65 -22.36
CA ASN A 413 8.26 14.20 -23.35
C ASN A 413 9.69 13.72 -23.09
N TYR A 414 10.14 13.77 -21.83
CA TYR A 414 11.43 13.22 -21.44
C TYR A 414 11.53 11.72 -21.75
N PHE A 415 10.50 10.97 -21.38
CA PHE A 415 10.44 9.53 -21.61
C PHE A 415 10.45 9.19 -23.11
N SER A 416 9.74 9.96 -23.93
CA SER A 416 9.71 9.75 -25.38
C SER A 416 11.09 9.97 -26.05
N GLY A 417 11.86 10.94 -25.55
CA GLY A 417 13.22 11.21 -26.02
C GLY A 417 14.25 10.14 -25.59
N ASN A 418 13.94 9.36 -24.55
CA ASN A 418 14.83 8.35 -23.97
C ASN A 418 14.25 6.92 -24.02
N GLY A 419 13.21 6.69 -24.85
CA GLY A 419 12.44 5.43 -24.87
C GLY A 419 13.28 4.18 -25.08
N GLN A 420 14.28 4.24 -25.97
CA GLN A 420 15.19 3.10 -26.21
C GLN A 420 16.05 2.77 -24.98
N GLN A 421 16.51 3.77 -24.22
CA GLN A 421 17.24 3.55 -22.97
C GLN A 421 16.34 2.85 -21.93
N PHE A 422 15.11 3.30 -21.77
CA PHE A 422 14.18 2.67 -20.83
C PHE A 422 13.80 1.25 -21.24
N LEU A 423 13.62 0.98 -22.53
CA LEU A 423 13.45 -0.39 -23.04
C LEU A 423 14.68 -1.25 -22.81
N LYS A 424 15.90 -0.70 -22.99
CA LYS A 424 17.14 -1.42 -22.68
C LYS A 424 17.23 -1.75 -21.20
N ASN A 425 16.91 -0.80 -20.33
CA ASN A 425 16.89 -1.01 -18.89
C ASN A 425 15.84 -2.04 -18.47
N PHE A 426 14.65 -2.01 -19.09
CA PHE A 426 13.60 -3.00 -18.86
C PHE A 426 14.08 -4.42 -19.19
N TYR A 427 14.69 -4.60 -20.36
CA TYR A 427 15.34 -5.86 -20.74
C TYR A 427 16.43 -6.28 -19.75
N LEU A 428 17.33 -5.34 -19.38
CA LEU A 428 18.44 -5.65 -18.48
C LEU A 428 17.94 -6.04 -17.08
N LYS A 429 16.93 -5.37 -16.55
CA LYS A 429 16.31 -5.74 -15.26
C LYS A 429 15.68 -7.14 -15.33
N ALA A 430 14.99 -7.48 -16.42
CA ALA A 430 14.45 -8.82 -16.64
C ALA A 430 15.54 -9.88 -16.75
N LYS A 431 16.58 -9.63 -17.54
CA LYS A 431 17.75 -10.52 -17.68
C LYS A 431 18.44 -10.77 -16.34
N ARG A 432 18.73 -9.70 -15.57
CA ARG A 432 19.36 -9.79 -14.24
C ARG A 432 18.48 -10.53 -13.23
N SER A 433 17.17 -10.40 -13.33
CA SER A 433 16.23 -11.16 -12.49
C SER A 433 16.26 -12.65 -12.78
N ILE A 434 16.44 -13.04 -14.05
CA ILE A 434 16.60 -14.43 -14.48
C ILE A 434 17.99 -15.00 -14.08
N GLU A 435 19.04 -14.20 -14.24
CA GLU A 435 20.41 -14.60 -13.90
C GLU A 435 20.71 -14.55 -12.39
N LYS A 436 19.84 -13.97 -11.58
CA LYS A 436 20.01 -13.74 -10.14
C LYS A 436 20.41 -14.99 -9.35
N PRO A 437 19.88 -16.21 -9.60
CA PRO A 437 20.30 -17.43 -8.90
C PRO A 437 21.79 -17.71 -8.99
N GLN A 438 22.42 -17.38 -10.12
CA GLN A 438 23.83 -17.61 -10.35
C GLN A 438 24.73 -16.52 -9.74
N GLN A 439 24.20 -15.35 -9.43
CA GLN A 439 24.95 -14.17 -8.99
C GLN A 439 24.78 -13.87 -7.51
N ALA A 440 23.55 -13.85 -7.03
CA ALA A 440 23.19 -13.40 -5.68
C ALA A 440 22.30 -14.40 -4.91
N GLY A 441 21.69 -15.39 -5.59
CA GLY A 441 20.71 -16.29 -5.01
C GLY A 441 19.42 -15.57 -4.57
N PRO A 442 18.47 -16.31 -3.97
CA PRO A 442 18.44 -17.77 -3.88
C PRO A 442 18.20 -18.43 -5.24
N ALA A 443 18.37 -19.76 -5.31
CA ALA A 443 18.04 -20.55 -6.48
C ALA A 443 16.53 -20.80 -6.60
N ALA A 444 15.87 -21.03 -5.46
CA ALA A 444 14.45 -21.30 -5.40
C ALA A 444 13.88 -21.08 -4.00
N TYR A 445 12.54 -20.94 -3.94
CA TYR A 445 11.75 -21.15 -2.74
C TYR A 445 10.97 -22.46 -2.89
N VAL A 446 11.06 -23.33 -1.89
CA VAL A 446 10.42 -24.66 -1.90
C VAL A 446 9.34 -24.71 -0.84
N PHE A 447 8.16 -25.15 -1.27
CA PHE A 447 7.01 -25.46 -0.43
C PHE A 447 6.87 -26.98 -0.34
N PRO A 448 7.24 -27.62 0.78
CA PRO A 448 7.24 -29.06 0.90
C PRO A 448 5.85 -29.68 0.67
N ALA A 449 5.82 -30.85 0.00
CA ALA A 449 4.55 -31.54 -0.26
C ALA A 449 3.89 -32.06 1.02
N ASP A 450 4.66 -32.32 2.04
CA ASP A 450 4.27 -32.82 3.36
C ASP A 450 3.99 -31.70 4.38
N ASP A 451 3.93 -30.45 3.93
CA ASP A 451 3.45 -29.34 4.76
C ASP A 451 2.07 -29.67 5.35
N LYS A 452 1.92 -29.38 6.63
CA LYS A 452 0.73 -29.72 7.41
C LYS A 452 -0.44 -28.76 7.18
N ARG A 453 -0.20 -27.64 6.46
CA ARG A 453 -1.20 -26.63 6.12
C ARG A 453 -1.39 -26.50 4.60
N PRO A 454 -1.94 -27.53 3.93
CA PRO A 454 -2.08 -27.55 2.48
C PRO A 454 -3.03 -26.47 1.94
N GLY A 455 -4.06 -26.07 2.70
CA GLY A 455 -4.98 -25.00 2.33
C GLY A 455 -4.28 -23.63 2.32
N SER A 456 -3.64 -23.26 3.42
CA SER A 456 -2.86 -22.01 3.54
C SER A 456 -1.73 -21.95 2.52
N ARG A 457 -1.03 -23.09 2.29
CA ARG A 457 -0.04 -23.21 1.23
C ARG A 457 -0.64 -22.95 -0.15
N ALA A 458 -1.78 -23.51 -0.46
CA ALA A 458 -2.45 -23.29 -1.75
C ALA A 458 -2.82 -21.81 -1.94
N GLN A 459 -3.29 -21.13 -0.89
CA GLN A 459 -3.58 -19.69 -0.93
C GLN A 459 -2.31 -18.88 -1.22
N LEU A 460 -1.21 -19.11 -0.49
CA LEU A 460 0.04 -18.38 -0.71
C LEU A 460 0.60 -18.63 -2.12
N LEU A 461 0.56 -19.88 -2.61
CA LEU A 461 0.94 -20.20 -3.99
C LEU A 461 0.04 -19.46 -5.00
N ARG A 462 -1.25 -19.32 -4.71
CA ARG A 462 -2.17 -18.57 -5.57
C ARG A 462 -1.85 -17.07 -5.56
N VAL A 463 -1.48 -16.47 -4.42
CA VAL A 463 -0.98 -15.09 -4.35
C VAL A 463 0.24 -14.91 -5.26
N LEU A 464 1.21 -15.82 -5.19
CA LEU A 464 2.39 -15.77 -6.06
C LEU A 464 2.03 -15.88 -7.56
N GLN A 465 1.04 -16.70 -7.93
CA GLN A 465 0.55 -16.76 -9.31
C GLN A 465 -0.17 -15.47 -9.74
N LEU A 466 -0.89 -14.79 -8.84
CA LEU A 466 -1.49 -13.49 -9.09
C LEU A 466 -0.42 -12.39 -9.27
N GLN A 467 0.77 -12.60 -8.72
CA GLN A 467 1.97 -11.81 -8.98
C GLN A 467 2.72 -12.26 -10.25
N HIS A 468 2.11 -13.08 -11.10
CA HIS A 468 2.69 -13.63 -12.33
C HIS A 468 3.97 -14.47 -12.12
N ALA A 469 4.21 -14.95 -10.90
CA ALA A 469 5.32 -15.86 -10.63
C ALA A 469 5.03 -17.27 -11.18
N GLU A 470 6.05 -17.85 -11.81
CA GLU A 470 6.01 -19.23 -12.30
C GLU A 470 6.27 -20.21 -11.16
N ILE A 471 5.42 -21.23 -11.05
CA ILE A 471 5.51 -22.27 -10.02
C ILE A 471 5.64 -23.63 -10.70
N SER A 472 6.65 -24.39 -10.29
CA SER A 472 6.87 -25.77 -10.74
C SER A 472 6.51 -26.78 -9.65
N ARG A 473 6.31 -28.04 -10.02
CA ARG A 473 6.08 -29.15 -9.09
C ARG A 473 7.05 -30.27 -9.36
N THR A 474 7.73 -30.77 -8.30
CA THR A 474 8.71 -31.85 -8.43
C THR A 474 8.01 -33.18 -8.75
N SER A 475 8.60 -33.96 -9.68
CA SER A 475 8.12 -35.31 -10.03
C SER A 475 8.83 -36.43 -9.26
N ALA A 476 9.94 -36.10 -8.58
CA ALA A 476 10.72 -37.00 -7.75
C ALA A 476 11.21 -36.28 -6.48
N PRO A 477 11.61 -37.03 -5.43
CA PRO A 477 12.26 -36.40 -4.26
C PRO A 477 13.52 -35.66 -4.66
N VAL A 478 13.77 -34.51 -4.02
CA VAL A 478 14.92 -33.65 -4.29
C VAL A 478 15.67 -33.38 -2.99
N THR A 479 17.00 -33.55 -3.01
CA THR A 479 17.88 -33.22 -1.87
C THR A 479 18.78 -32.05 -2.23
N VAL A 480 18.81 -31.03 -1.37
CA VAL A 480 19.58 -29.80 -1.54
C VAL A 480 20.50 -29.57 -0.34
N LYS A 481 21.56 -28.80 -0.55
CA LYS A 481 22.39 -28.26 0.52
C LYS A 481 21.73 -26.97 1.03
N LEU A 482 21.68 -26.83 2.34
CA LEU A 482 21.25 -25.59 3.00
C LEU A 482 22.47 -24.81 3.52
N PRO A 483 22.34 -23.51 3.81
CA PRO A 483 23.38 -22.74 4.47
C PRO A 483 23.86 -23.42 5.74
N LYS A 484 25.16 -23.30 6.03
CA LYS A 484 25.74 -23.88 7.26
C LYS A 484 25.14 -23.20 8.49
N VAL A 485 24.64 -24.01 9.42
CA VAL A 485 24.21 -23.54 10.75
C VAL A 485 25.30 -23.94 11.75
N GLU A 486 25.79 -23.00 12.53
CA GLU A 486 26.91 -23.19 13.49
C GLU A 486 28.15 -23.87 12.87
N GLY A 487 28.44 -23.56 11.60
CA GLY A 487 29.56 -24.12 10.86
C GLY A 487 29.36 -25.55 10.34
N LYS A 488 28.25 -26.21 10.67
CA LYS A 488 27.91 -27.56 10.20
C LYS A 488 27.13 -27.50 8.89
N ALA A 489 27.57 -28.30 7.90
CA ALA A 489 26.81 -28.47 6.66
C ALA A 489 25.49 -29.18 6.94
N SER A 490 24.42 -28.71 6.33
CA SER A 490 23.11 -29.34 6.41
C SER A 490 22.58 -29.62 5.01
N THR A 491 21.81 -30.70 4.89
CA THR A 491 21.09 -31.07 3.67
C THR A 491 19.61 -31.23 4.02
N ARG A 492 18.74 -30.96 3.07
CA ARG A 492 17.33 -31.23 3.22
C ARG A 492 16.79 -31.94 2.01
N SER A 493 15.97 -32.96 2.25
CA SER A 493 15.22 -33.67 1.22
C SER A 493 13.76 -33.23 1.23
N PHE A 494 13.24 -32.93 0.04
CA PHE A 494 11.84 -32.61 -0.19
C PHE A 494 11.17 -33.79 -0.90
N PRO A 495 9.97 -34.20 -0.50
CA PRO A 495 9.26 -35.30 -1.19
C PRO A 495 8.83 -34.90 -2.60
N ALA A 496 8.56 -35.91 -3.45
CA ALA A 496 7.93 -35.67 -4.74
C ALA A 496 6.57 -34.95 -4.55
N GLY A 497 6.23 -34.06 -5.48
CA GLY A 497 5.02 -33.23 -5.38
C GLY A 497 5.23 -31.89 -4.63
N SER A 498 6.43 -31.61 -4.13
CA SER A 498 6.76 -30.29 -3.57
C SER A 498 6.69 -29.22 -4.65
N TYR A 499 6.17 -28.03 -4.27
CA TYR A 499 6.16 -26.89 -5.17
C TYR A 499 7.47 -26.12 -5.08
N VAL A 500 7.93 -25.66 -6.23
CA VAL A 500 9.20 -24.94 -6.36
C VAL A 500 8.95 -23.66 -7.16
N VAL A 501 9.20 -22.53 -6.53
CA VAL A 501 9.27 -21.24 -7.21
C VAL A 501 10.72 -21.01 -7.58
N ARG A 502 11.05 -21.28 -8.83
CA ARG A 502 12.40 -21.09 -9.38
C ARG A 502 12.70 -19.60 -9.48
N MET A 503 13.91 -19.22 -9.16
CA MET A 503 14.29 -17.79 -9.19
C MET A 503 14.92 -17.38 -10.53
N ASP A 504 15.16 -18.32 -11.46
CA ASP A 504 15.59 -18.06 -12.84
C ASP A 504 14.40 -17.71 -13.76
N GLN A 505 13.55 -16.78 -13.28
CA GLN A 505 12.36 -16.29 -13.96
C GLN A 505 12.29 -14.75 -13.93
N PRO A 506 11.56 -14.11 -14.87
CA PRO A 506 11.52 -12.65 -14.98
C PRO A 506 11.09 -11.92 -13.71
N TYR A 507 10.10 -12.47 -12.99
CA TYR A 507 9.51 -11.82 -11.82
C TYR A 507 10.00 -12.42 -10.48
N SER A 508 11.27 -12.89 -10.45
CA SER A 508 11.88 -13.45 -9.25
C SER A 508 11.97 -12.42 -8.09
N ARG A 509 12.05 -11.12 -8.39
CA ARG A 509 12.18 -10.08 -7.36
C ARG A 509 10.94 -9.92 -6.49
N ILE A 510 9.73 -10.03 -7.06
CA ILE A 510 8.52 -10.02 -6.24
C ILE A 510 8.44 -11.27 -5.35
N VAL A 511 8.92 -12.41 -5.83
CA VAL A 511 8.97 -13.65 -5.04
C VAL A 511 9.88 -13.48 -3.82
N ASP A 512 11.11 -12.96 -4.02
CA ASP A 512 12.02 -12.64 -2.92
C ASP A 512 11.37 -11.66 -1.93
N THR A 513 10.79 -10.58 -2.47
CA THR A 513 10.17 -9.53 -1.66
C THR A 513 9.10 -10.09 -0.74
N LEU A 514 8.24 -10.99 -1.22
CA LEU A 514 7.13 -11.54 -0.45
C LEU A 514 7.54 -12.66 0.52
N LEU A 515 8.57 -13.45 0.18
CA LEU A 515 8.90 -14.67 0.91
C LEU A 515 10.15 -14.58 1.78
N ASP A 516 11.09 -13.66 1.49
CA ASP A 516 12.27 -13.46 2.32
C ASP A 516 11.94 -12.57 3.52
N ARG A 517 12.80 -12.56 4.52
CA ARG A 517 12.67 -11.71 5.71
C ARG A 517 13.29 -10.35 5.46
N GLN A 518 12.59 -9.30 5.86
CA GLN A 518 13.06 -7.93 5.80
C GLN A 518 13.75 -7.56 7.11
N TYR A 519 14.72 -6.65 7.01
CA TYR A 519 15.37 -6.08 8.17
C TYR A 519 15.57 -4.58 7.98
N TRP A 520 14.82 -3.80 8.74
CA TRP A 520 15.01 -2.35 8.82
C TRP A 520 15.88 -2.05 10.04
N SER A 521 17.05 -1.46 9.80
CA SER A 521 17.98 -1.16 10.90
C SER A 521 17.44 -0.08 11.83
N PRO A 522 17.40 -0.29 13.15
CA PRO A 522 17.07 0.78 14.11
C PRO A 522 18.01 1.98 14.04
N LYS A 523 19.19 1.82 13.42
CA LYS A 523 20.20 2.85 13.21
C LYS A 523 20.06 3.58 11.88
N ASP A 524 19.04 3.25 11.09
CA ASP A 524 18.80 3.94 9.84
C ASP A 524 18.51 5.41 10.10
N PRO A 525 19.04 6.35 9.28
CA PRO A 525 18.75 7.77 9.39
C PRO A 525 17.27 8.11 9.28
N GLN A 526 16.48 7.31 8.54
CA GLN A 526 15.03 7.42 8.50
C GLN A 526 14.43 6.92 9.81
N GLN A 527 14.08 7.85 10.67
CA GLN A 527 13.58 7.55 12.01
C GLN A 527 12.11 7.18 12.06
N HIS A 528 11.36 7.51 11.02
CA HIS A 528 9.91 7.31 10.94
C HIS A 528 9.56 6.63 9.63
N PRO A 529 9.61 5.26 9.58
CA PRO A 529 9.10 4.54 8.43
C PRO A 529 7.67 4.97 8.12
N TYR A 530 7.38 5.15 6.84
CA TYR A 530 6.06 5.60 6.41
C TYR A 530 5.00 4.52 6.58
N ASP A 531 5.36 3.25 6.37
CA ASP A 531 4.44 2.12 6.40
C ASP A 531 5.13 0.83 6.90
N ASP A 532 4.53 -0.34 6.63
CA ASP A 532 5.01 -1.65 7.06
C ASP A 532 6.50 -1.84 6.74
N THR A 533 7.25 -2.30 7.74
CA THR A 533 8.68 -2.57 7.61
C THR A 533 8.99 -4.06 7.41
N GLY A 534 8.02 -4.96 7.67
CA GLY A 534 8.16 -6.40 7.48
C GLY A 534 6.86 -7.09 7.08
N TRP A 535 6.95 -8.12 6.20
CA TRP A 535 5.78 -8.78 5.62
C TRP A 535 6.03 -10.23 5.18
N SER A 536 6.94 -10.96 5.76
CA SER A 536 7.30 -12.34 5.37
C SER A 536 6.07 -13.25 5.27
N MET A 537 5.53 -13.43 4.05
CA MET A 537 4.22 -14.07 3.85
C MET A 537 4.23 -15.57 4.18
N GLY A 538 5.36 -16.25 4.02
CA GLY A 538 5.49 -17.65 4.47
C GLY A 538 5.21 -17.78 5.97
N ASP A 539 5.85 -16.94 6.78
CA ASP A 539 5.67 -16.91 8.24
C ASP A 539 4.24 -16.49 8.61
N LEU A 540 3.67 -15.47 7.94
CA LEU A 540 2.32 -14.95 8.23
C LEU A 540 1.19 -15.90 7.81
N PHE A 541 1.38 -16.73 6.78
CA PHE A 541 0.43 -17.78 6.38
C PHE A 541 0.61 -19.08 7.19
N ASP A 542 1.60 -19.12 8.10
CA ASP A 542 2.01 -20.33 8.82
C ASP A 542 2.29 -21.50 7.86
N VAL A 543 3.00 -21.21 6.77
CA VAL A 543 3.35 -22.16 5.71
C VAL A 543 4.87 -22.34 5.68
N GLU A 544 5.31 -23.57 5.60
CA GLU A 544 6.73 -23.82 5.47
C GLU A 544 7.24 -23.41 4.08
N VAL A 545 8.07 -22.38 4.07
CA VAL A 545 8.76 -21.88 2.87
C VAL A 545 10.28 -22.00 3.09
N VAL A 546 10.94 -22.82 2.29
CA VAL A 546 12.38 -23.04 2.42
C VAL A 546 13.12 -22.28 1.33
N ARG A 547 13.92 -21.29 1.76
CA ARG A 547 14.83 -20.56 0.87
C ARG A 547 16.05 -21.42 0.54
N VAL A 548 16.19 -21.82 -0.72
CA VAL A 548 17.26 -22.71 -1.21
C VAL A 548 18.27 -21.90 -2.02
N THR A 549 19.52 -21.94 -1.59
CA THR A 549 20.66 -21.29 -2.29
C THR A 549 21.47 -22.25 -3.16
N ASP A 550 21.20 -23.55 -3.09
CA ASP A 550 21.87 -24.59 -3.88
C ASP A 550 21.27 -24.63 -5.29
N ASN A 551 22.03 -24.21 -6.29
CA ASN A 551 21.60 -24.20 -7.67
C ASN A 551 21.26 -25.58 -8.25
N ALA A 552 21.68 -26.70 -7.59
CA ALA A 552 21.28 -28.04 -7.99
C ALA A 552 19.77 -28.26 -8.00
N ILE A 553 18.99 -27.45 -7.28
CA ILE A 553 17.51 -27.48 -7.31
C ILE A 553 16.96 -27.16 -8.70
N LEU A 554 17.65 -26.31 -9.48
CA LEU A 554 17.21 -25.91 -10.82
C LEU A 554 17.30 -27.04 -11.85
N ASP A 555 18.13 -28.05 -11.60
CA ASP A 555 18.29 -29.25 -12.45
C ASP A 555 17.37 -30.39 -12.01
N ALA A 556 16.62 -30.21 -10.91
CA ALA A 556 15.73 -31.25 -10.39
C ALA A 556 14.56 -31.54 -11.34
N PRO A 557 14.11 -32.81 -11.44
CA PRO A 557 12.97 -33.15 -12.28
C PRO A 557 11.69 -32.53 -11.76
N MET A 558 11.17 -31.54 -12.49
CA MET A 558 9.94 -30.82 -12.18
C MET A 558 9.26 -30.31 -13.45
N SER A 559 8.00 -29.99 -13.35
CA SER A 559 7.22 -29.40 -14.45
C SER A 559 6.52 -28.12 -13.98
N LEU A 560 6.49 -27.13 -14.86
CA LEU A 560 5.70 -25.89 -14.67
C LEU A 560 4.21 -26.25 -14.52
N LEU A 561 3.51 -25.62 -13.61
CA LEU A 561 2.06 -25.77 -13.46
C LEU A 561 1.35 -25.18 -14.69
N ALA A 562 0.45 -26.00 -15.27
CA ALA A 562 -0.30 -25.59 -16.46
C ALA A 562 -1.46 -24.62 -16.18
N GLY A 563 -1.81 -24.39 -14.93
CA GLY A 563 -2.93 -23.55 -14.53
C GLY A 563 -2.85 -23.07 -13.09
N PRO A 564 -3.88 -22.38 -12.63
CA PRO A 564 -3.93 -21.88 -11.27
C PRO A 564 -3.92 -23.03 -10.24
N VAL A 565 -3.25 -22.77 -9.11
CA VAL A 565 -3.33 -23.65 -7.95
C VAL A 565 -4.78 -23.68 -7.46
N ASP A 566 -5.29 -24.88 -7.24
CA ASP A 566 -6.62 -25.07 -6.67
C ASP A 566 -6.59 -24.74 -5.16
N VAL A 567 -7.34 -23.73 -4.77
CA VAL A 567 -7.48 -23.32 -3.37
C VAL A 567 -8.76 -23.91 -2.83
N PRO A 568 -8.71 -24.66 -1.73
CA PRO A 568 -9.92 -25.19 -1.10
C PRO A 568 -10.94 -24.08 -0.77
N HIS A 569 -12.21 -24.41 -0.77
CA HIS A 569 -13.26 -23.44 -0.46
C HIS A 569 -13.54 -23.35 1.04
N GLY A 570 -13.99 -22.18 1.49
CA GLY A 570 -14.42 -21.92 2.86
C GLY A 570 -13.28 -22.15 3.88
N LEU A 571 -13.60 -22.66 5.05
CA LEU A 571 -12.65 -22.87 6.15
C LEU A 571 -11.51 -23.85 5.80
N ALA A 572 -11.71 -24.74 4.83
CA ALA A 572 -10.64 -25.62 4.37
C ALA A 572 -9.48 -24.86 3.72
N ALA A 573 -9.71 -23.63 3.25
CA ALA A 573 -8.66 -22.76 2.73
C ALA A 573 -7.62 -22.35 3.80
N ILE A 574 -7.99 -22.40 5.07
CA ILE A 574 -7.10 -22.14 6.22
C ILE A 574 -6.90 -23.39 7.08
N ASP A 575 -7.10 -24.57 6.49
CA ASP A 575 -6.86 -25.87 7.12
C ASP A 575 -7.77 -26.13 8.36
N VAL A 576 -8.89 -25.47 8.43
CA VAL A 576 -9.92 -25.71 9.47
C VAL A 576 -11.00 -26.66 8.92
N ALA A 577 -11.28 -27.73 9.67
CA ALA A 577 -12.31 -28.68 9.31
C ALA A 577 -13.70 -28.01 9.28
N PRO A 578 -14.59 -28.41 8.37
CA PRO A 578 -15.96 -27.93 8.36
C PRO A 578 -16.63 -28.13 9.71
N ALA A 579 -17.19 -27.07 10.28
CA ALA A 579 -17.85 -27.06 11.57
C ALA A 579 -19.20 -26.33 11.50
N LYS A 580 -20.08 -26.60 12.43
CA LYS A 580 -21.26 -25.75 12.60
C LYS A 580 -20.83 -24.40 13.14
N LEU A 581 -20.98 -23.40 12.30
CA LEU A 581 -20.61 -22.03 12.67
C LEU A 581 -21.57 -21.45 13.71
N PRO A 582 -21.06 -20.64 14.66
CA PRO A 582 -21.89 -19.83 15.54
C PRO A 582 -22.60 -18.73 14.76
N ARG A 583 -23.55 -18.05 15.39
CA ARG A 583 -24.18 -16.84 14.83
C ARG A 583 -23.25 -15.68 15.08
N ILE A 584 -22.69 -15.14 14.03
CA ILE A 584 -21.64 -14.12 14.07
C ILE A 584 -22.20 -12.77 13.63
N ALA A 585 -21.85 -11.71 14.37
CA ALA A 585 -21.95 -10.34 13.92
C ALA A 585 -20.56 -9.73 13.77
N LEU A 586 -20.34 -8.95 12.72
CA LEU A 586 -19.21 -8.04 12.59
C LEU A 586 -19.71 -6.62 12.88
N MET A 587 -19.26 -6.06 14.03
CA MET A 587 -19.64 -4.73 14.46
C MET A 587 -18.66 -3.69 13.91
N HIS A 588 -19.21 -2.65 13.31
CA HIS A 588 -18.44 -1.51 12.79
C HIS A 588 -18.86 -0.19 13.42
N THR A 589 -18.07 0.85 13.19
CA THR A 589 -18.35 2.22 13.57
C THR A 589 -18.53 3.09 12.34
N TRP A 590 -19.19 4.24 12.49
CA TRP A 590 -19.23 5.28 11.46
C TRP A 590 -18.01 6.22 11.51
N LEU A 591 -16.98 5.88 12.34
CA LEU A 591 -15.74 6.64 12.43
C LEU A 591 -14.77 6.30 11.30
N SER A 592 -14.64 5.03 10.98
CA SER A 592 -13.74 4.51 9.95
C SER A 592 -14.12 3.07 9.60
N THR A 593 -13.93 2.70 8.33
CA THR A 593 -14.10 1.33 7.83
C THR A 593 -12.80 0.77 7.25
N GLN A 594 -11.70 1.48 7.45
CA GLN A 594 -10.40 1.15 6.87
C GLN A 594 -9.97 -0.30 7.15
N THR A 595 -9.87 -0.64 8.42
CA THR A 595 -9.30 -1.94 8.83
C THR A 595 -10.34 -3.04 8.82
N GLU A 596 -11.59 -2.74 9.17
CA GLU A 596 -12.65 -3.75 9.23
C GLU A 596 -12.98 -4.34 7.87
N GLY A 597 -12.76 -3.60 6.80
CA GLY A 597 -12.95 -4.10 5.43
C GLY A 597 -12.09 -5.31 5.10
N TRP A 598 -10.88 -5.40 5.63
CA TRP A 598 -10.04 -6.58 5.52
C TRP A 598 -10.66 -7.80 6.23
N TRP A 599 -11.33 -7.58 7.35
CA TRP A 599 -12.06 -8.65 8.05
C TRP A 599 -13.26 -9.12 7.22
N ARG A 600 -14.00 -8.20 6.58
CA ARG A 600 -15.09 -8.58 5.64
C ARG A 600 -14.57 -9.42 4.48
N ILE A 601 -13.48 -9.00 3.84
CA ILE A 601 -12.86 -9.77 2.75
C ILE A 601 -12.50 -11.19 3.21
N ALA A 602 -11.89 -11.32 4.39
CA ALA A 602 -11.49 -12.61 4.93
C ALA A 602 -12.70 -13.51 5.19
N LEU A 603 -13.74 -12.99 5.85
CA LEU A 603 -14.97 -13.74 6.12
C LEU A 603 -15.68 -14.16 4.84
N ASP A 604 -15.79 -13.27 3.86
CA ASP A 604 -16.41 -13.55 2.57
C ASP A 604 -15.63 -14.61 1.77
N LYS A 605 -14.31 -14.50 1.70
CA LYS A 605 -13.44 -15.50 1.06
C LYS A 605 -13.53 -16.87 1.73
N LEU A 606 -13.61 -16.89 3.07
CA LEU A 606 -13.77 -18.10 3.86
C LEU A 606 -15.22 -18.61 3.90
N GLN A 607 -16.15 -17.91 3.22
CA GLN A 607 -17.58 -18.24 3.21
C GLN A 607 -18.18 -18.39 4.62
N VAL A 608 -17.71 -17.54 5.56
CA VAL A 608 -18.21 -17.47 6.93
C VAL A 608 -19.38 -16.47 6.97
N PRO A 609 -20.62 -16.92 7.19
CA PRO A 609 -21.74 -16.01 7.26
C PRO A 609 -21.69 -15.13 8.51
N TYR A 610 -21.99 -13.86 8.35
CA TYR A 610 -22.06 -12.87 9.43
C TYR A 610 -23.13 -11.82 9.14
N ASP A 611 -23.68 -11.25 10.19
CA ASP A 611 -24.48 -10.03 10.08
C ASP A 611 -23.53 -8.81 10.27
N TYR A 612 -23.58 -7.87 9.33
CA TYR A 612 -22.83 -6.61 9.44
C TYR A 612 -23.68 -5.60 10.18
N ILE A 613 -23.24 -5.17 11.38
CA ILE A 613 -24.01 -4.32 12.28
C ILE A 613 -23.21 -3.12 12.75
N SER A 614 -23.85 -1.96 12.84
CA SER A 614 -23.22 -0.74 13.35
C SER A 614 -23.26 -0.67 14.88
N THR A 615 -22.42 0.18 15.46
CA THR A 615 -22.52 0.57 16.89
C THR A 615 -23.90 1.15 17.23
N GLN A 616 -24.57 1.77 16.27
CA GLN A 616 -25.94 2.30 16.43
C GLN A 616 -26.98 1.17 16.52
N ASP A 617 -26.80 0.08 15.76
CA ASP A 617 -27.66 -1.10 15.87
C ASP A 617 -27.49 -1.79 17.22
N VAL A 618 -26.27 -1.87 17.72
CA VAL A 618 -25.97 -2.37 19.08
C VAL A 618 -26.65 -1.49 20.13
N ALA A 619 -26.65 -0.16 19.95
CA ALA A 619 -27.33 0.77 20.86
C ALA A 619 -28.85 0.59 20.90
N LYS A 620 -29.46 0.22 19.76
CA LYS A 620 -30.89 -0.01 19.61
C LYS A 620 -31.32 -1.44 19.97
N ALA A 621 -30.39 -2.37 20.06
CA ALA A 621 -30.68 -3.78 20.29
C ALA A 621 -31.23 -4.04 21.69
N GLY A 622 -32.31 -4.82 21.81
CA GLY A 622 -32.87 -5.22 23.13
C GLY A 622 -32.07 -6.37 23.75
N ASN A 623 -31.79 -7.41 22.98
CA ASN A 623 -31.07 -8.60 23.43
C ASN A 623 -30.18 -9.15 22.32
N LEU A 624 -28.91 -8.78 22.34
CA LEU A 624 -27.91 -9.24 21.35
C LEU A 624 -27.65 -10.74 21.47
N ARG A 625 -27.69 -11.30 22.68
CA ARG A 625 -27.40 -12.73 22.89
C ARG A 625 -28.46 -13.65 22.27
N ALA A 626 -29.68 -13.18 22.13
CA ALA A 626 -30.73 -13.92 21.41
C ALA A 626 -30.42 -14.09 19.92
N LYS A 627 -29.67 -13.15 19.32
CA LYS A 627 -29.33 -13.15 17.89
C LYS A 627 -27.94 -13.73 17.63
N TYR A 628 -26.96 -13.40 18.45
CA TYR A 628 -25.54 -13.68 18.19
C TYR A 628 -24.90 -14.50 19.29
N ASP A 629 -23.96 -15.34 18.91
CA ASP A 629 -23.06 -16.08 19.77
C ASP A 629 -21.70 -15.39 19.85
N VAL A 630 -21.27 -14.75 18.75
CA VAL A 630 -20.00 -14.05 18.60
C VAL A 630 -20.25 -12.66 18.03
N ILE A 631 -19.60 -11.65 18.60
CA ILE A 631 -19.46 -10.32 18.01
C ILE A 631 -17.97 -10.09 17.75
N LEU A 632 -17.62 -9.86 16.49
CA LEU A 632 -16.30 -9.42 16.08
C LEU A 632 -16.28 -7.89 16.05
N PHE A 633 -15.30 -7.30 16.68
CA PHE A 633 -15.08 -5.86 16.67
C PHE A 633 -13.66 -5.57 16.17
N ALA A 634 -13.54 -5.42 14.85
CA ALA A 634 -12.27 -5.16 14.18
C ALA A 634 -11.65 -3.82 14.62
N PRO A 635 -10.33 -3.63 14.49
CA PRO A 635 -9.68 -2.34 14.73
C PRO A 635 -10.29 -1.21 13.89
N ILE A 636 -10.31 -0.02 14.48
CA ILE A 636 -10.86 1.20 13.84
C ILE A 636 -9.74 2.08 13.27
N GLY A 637 -8.54 1.98 13.87
CA GLY A 637 -7.38 2.81 13.59
C GLY A 637 -7.24 3.97 14.58
N SER A 638 -6.66 3.66 15.74
CA SER A 638 -6.31 4.61 16.81
C SER A 638 -7.51 5.36 17.46
N ALA A 639 -8.69 4.72 17.54
CA ALA A 639 -9.85 5.30 18.19
C ALA A 639 -9.81 5.12 19.72
N SER A 640 -9.99 6.21 20.48
CA SER A 640 -10.16 6.09 21.93
C SER A 640 -11.52 5.50 22.31
N ALA A 641 -11.62 4.88 23.49
CA ALA A 641 -12.89 4.37 24.00
C ALA A 641 -13.97 5.46 24.07
N GLN A 642 -13.61 6.68 24.44
CA GLN A 642 -14.53 7.81 24.46
C GLN A 642 -15.07 8.12 23.06
N ARG A 643 -14.19 8.09 22.03
CA ARG A 643 -14.59 8.36 20.64
C ARG A 643 -15.53 7.26 20.12
N ILE A 644 -15.33 6.01 20.47
CA ILE A 644 -16.22 4.89 20.10
C ILE A 644 -17.60 5.06 20.74
N ILE A 645 -17.63 5.51 22.01
CA ILE A 645 -18.90 5.74 22.73
C ILE A 645 -19.62 6.96 22.20
N ASP A 646 -18.96 8.09 22.07
CA ASP A 646 -19.61 9.36 21.70
C ASP A 646 -19.89 9.47 20.20
N GLY A 647 -19.01 8.91 19.34
CA GLY A 647 -19.07 9.04 17.89
C GLY A 647 -18.50 10.38 17.40
N LEU A 648 -19.17 10.99 16.43
CA LEU A 648 -18.84 12.30 15.90
C LEU A 648 -19.53 13.41 16.69
N PRO A 649 -18.99 14.65 16.70
CA PRO A 649 -19.66 15.77 17.36
C PRO A 649 -21.10 16.00 16.87
N MET A 650 -22.02 16.29 17.81
CA MET A 650 -23.46 16.37 17.55
C MET A 650 -23.95 17.78 17.17
N TRP A 651 -23.05 18.75 16.96
CA TRP A 651 -23.45 20.06 16.51
C TRP A 651 -23.75 20.11 15.00
N GLY A 652 -24.60 21.07 14.59
CA GLY A 652 -25.02 21.20 13.21
C GLY A 652 -26.11 20.18 12.82
N ASN A 653 -26.24 19.95 11.52
CA ASN A 653 -27.26 19.06 10.95
C ASN A 653 -26.85 17.57 11.09
N PRO A 654 -27.85 16.64 11.04
CA PRO A 654 -27.55 15.21 10.86
C PRO A 654 -26.74 14.94 9.60
N LEU A 655 -25.88 13.92 9.65
CA LEU A 655 -25.01 13.48 8.54
C LEU A 655 -25.54 12.15 7.97
N PRO A 656 -26.45 12.18 6.98
CA PRO A 656 -27.08 10.97 6.47
C PRO A 656 -26.13 10.17 5.58
N TRP A 657 -26.12 8.86 5.76
CA TRP A 657 -25.47 7.91 4.85
C TRP A 657 -26.50 6.91 4.37
N LYS A 658 -27.24 7.25 3.33
CA LYS A 658 -28.34 6.43 2.79
C LYS A 658 -28.63 6.72 1.33
N THR A 659 -29.21 5.73 0.66
CA THR A 659 -29.68 5.89 -0.71
C THR A 659 -30.85 6.88 -0.76
N THR A 660 -30.68 7.93 -1.56
CA THR A 660 -31.74 8.90 -1.89
C THR A 660 -31.64 9.25 -3.37
N ALA A 661 -32.57 10.01 -3.91
CA ALA A 661 -32.46 10.46 -5.29
C ALA A 661 -31.18 11.25 -5.59
N PRO A 662 -30.71 12.20 -4.73
CA PRO A 662 -29.44 12.88 -4.93
C PRO A 662 -28.20 12.03 -4.54
N THR A 663 -28.36 10.98 -3.74
CA THR A 663 -27.23 10.13 -3.28
C THR A 663 -27.49 8.63 -3.60
N PRO A 664 -27.59 8.24 -4.88
CA PRO A 664 -28.00 6.88 -5.28
C PRO A 664 -26.95 5.80 -4.97
N ASN A 665 -25.70 6.16 -4.71
CA ASN A 665 -24.61 5.22 -4.43
C ASN A 665 -24.30 5.04 -2.94
N LEU A 666 -24.88 5.86 -2.05
CA LEU A 666 -24.73 5.71 -0.60
C LEU A 666 -25.69 4.65 -0.06
N GLY A 667 -25.41 4.12 1.13
CA GLY A 667 -26.29 3.22 1.85
C GLY A 667 -26.41 1.80 1.28
N ARG A 668 -25.48 1.35 0.42
CA ARG A 668 -25.51 0.01 -0.18
C ARG A 668 -24.91 -1.06 0.71
N ILE A 669 -23.89 -0.72 1.49
CA ILE A 669 -23.19 -1.65 2.40
C ILE A 669 -23.88 -1.59 3.77
N ASP A 670 -24.04 -0.40 4.31
CA ASP A 670 -24.84 -0.09 5.47
C ASP A 670 -25.43 1.33 5.35
N ALA A 671 -26.47 1.65 6.12
CA ALA A 671 -27.19 2.90 6.01
C ALA A 671 -27.57 3.47 7.38
N THR A 672 -27.51 4.81 7.50
CA THR A 672 -27.99 5.53 8.68
C THR A 672 -28.55 6.89 8.30
N ASP A 673 -29.51 7.38 9.09
CA ASP A 673 -30.01 8.76 8.98
C ASP A 673 -29.02 9.79 9.54
N ASP A 674 -28.10 9.34 10.41
CA ASP A 674 -27.09 10.19 11.00
C ASP A 674 -25.87 9.35 11.42
N MET A 675 -24.73 9.64 10.83
CA MET A 675 -23.46 8.94 11.14
C MET A 675 -22.85 9.33 12.50
N ARG A 676 -23.31 10.44 13.10
CA ARG A 676 -22.64 11.04 14.26
C ARG A 676 -22.75 10.22 15.55
N PRO A 677 -23.92 9.64 15.92
CA PRO A 677 -24.01 8.87 17.16
C PRO A 677 -23.08 7.66 17.15
N GLY A 678 -22.29 7.50 18.21
CA GLY A 678 -21.48 6.32 18.45
C GLY A 678 -22.26 5.21 19.15
N LEU A 679 -21.54 4.37 19.93
CA LEU A 679 -22.13 3.28 20.69
C LEU A 679 -23.09 3.78 21.78
N GLY A 680 -22.82 4.92 22.40
CA GLY A 680 -23.57 5.49 23.50
C GLY A 680 -23.59 4.62 24.77
N ALA A 681 -24.22 5.14 25.82
CA ALA A 681 -24.37 4.39 27.08
C ALA A 681 -25.26 3.14 26.93
N ASN A 682 -26.30 3.22 26.08
CA ASN A 682 -27.18 2.08 25.83
C ASN A 682 -26.45 0.96 25.10
N GLY A 683 -25.69 1.29 24.05
CA GLY A 683 -24.90 0.31 23.31
C GLY A 683 -23.83 -0.36 24.17
N LEU A 684 -23.14 0.43 25.00
CA LEU A 684 -22.19 -0.13 25.95
C LEU A 684 -22.86 -1.09 26.95
N THR A 685 -24.03 -0.72 27.46
CA THR A 685 -24.83 -1.57 28.35
C THR A 685 -25.27 -2.86 27.65
N ASN A 686 -25.73 -2.77 26.42
CA ASN A 686 -26.15 -3.94 25.63
C ASN A 686 -24.98 -4.86 25.30
N LEU A 687 -23.81 -4.30 24.99
CA LEU A 687 -22.59 -5.07 24.72
C LEU A 687 -22.09 -5.76 25.99
N LYS A 688 -22.09 -5.08 27.14
CA LYS A 688 -21.75 -5.68 28.44
C LYS A 688 -22.71 -6.82 28.78
N ARG A 689 -24.02 -6.63 28.61
CA ARG A 689 -25.02 -7.67 28.81
C ARG A 689 -24.82 -8.86 27.89
N PHE A 690 -24.50 -8.62 26.60
CA PHE A 690 -24.22 -9.69 25.64
C PHE A 690 -23.11 -10.62 26.14
N VAL A 691 -22.00 -10.06 26.61
CA VAL A 691 -20.90 -10.87 27.16
C VAL A 691 -21.32 -11.51 28.50
N GLN A 692 -21.95 -10.74 29.39
CA GLN A 692 -22.40 -11.25 30.70
C GLN A 692 -23.33 -12.46 30.57
N ASP A 693 -24.16 -12.50 29.54
CA ASP A 693 -25.12 -13.59 29.27
C ASP A 693 -24.51 -14.77 28.47
N GLY A 694 -23.20 -14.80 28.27
CA GLY A 694 -22.46 -15.91 27.66
C GLY A 694 -22.11 -15.70 26.16
N GLY A 695 -22.07 -14.45 25.69
CA GLY A 695 -21.53 -14.11 24.35
C GLY A 695 -20.01 -14.04 24.33
N LEU A 696 -19.43 -14.22 23.15
CA LEU A 696 -18.02 -14.01 22.90
C LEU A 696 -17.83 -12.69 22.15
N LEU A 697 -17.06 -11.76 22.71
CA LEU A 697 -16.59 -10.54 22.04
C LEU A 697 -15.14 -10.73 21.64
N VAL A 698 -14.84 -10.58 20.35
CA VAL A 698 -13.48 -10.62 19.80
C VAL A 698 -13.03 -9.22 19.45
N THR A 699 -11.89 -8.81 19.94
CA THR A 699 -11.34 -7.45 19.78
C THR A 699 -9.85 -7.51 19.44
N ALA A 700 -9.34 -6.49 18.74
CA ALA A 700 -7.94 -6.41 18.38
C ALA A 700 -7.45 -4.95 18.44
N GLU A 701 -6.19 -4.73 18.80
CA GLU A 701 -5.54 -3.42 18.84
C GLU A 701 -6.35 -2.38 19.64
N ASP A 702 -6.81 -1.29 19.01
CA ASP A 702 -7.57 -0.21 19.66
C ASP A 702 -8.94 -0.68 20.20
N THR A 703 -9.58 -1.66 19.57
CA THR A 703 -10.83 -2.23 20.08
C THR A 703 -10.60 -3.18 21.27
N ALA A 704 -9.43 -3.82 21.37
CA ALA A 704 -9.02 -4.53 22.58
C ALA A 704 -8.76 -3.56 23.74
N LYS A 705 -8.09 -2.42 23.45
CA LYS A 705 -7.94 -1.34 24.40
C LYS A 705 -9.29 -0.78 24.85
N PHE A 706 -10.24 -0.57 23.90
CA PHE A 706 -11.61 -0.18 24.25
C PHE A 706 -12.23 -1.16 25.25
N ALA A 707 -12.17 -2.47 25.01
CA ALA A 707 -12.74 -3.47 25.91
C ALA A 707 -12.13 -3.42 27.32
N ILE A 708 -10.82 -3.14 27.41
CA ILE A 708 -10.11 -2.91 28.69
C ILE A 708 -10.63 -1.65 29.38
N ASP A 709 -10.63 -0.52 28.68
CA ASP A 709 -10.97 0.81 29.19
C ASP A 709 -12.41 0.88 29.72
N VAL A 710 -13.35 0.18 29.06
CA VAL A 710 -14.75 0.12 29.51
C VAL A 710 -15.03 -0.97 30.54
N GLY A 711 -14.00 -1.71 30.99
CA GLY A 711 -14.09 -2.71 32.05
C GLY A 711 -14.71 -4.05 31.64
N LEU A 712 -14.65 -4.42 30.37
CA LEU A 712 -15.07 -5.73 29.85
C LEU A 712 -14.01 -6.81 30.01
N ALA A 713 -12.76 -6.44 30.31
CA ALA A 713 -11.63 -7.35 30.46
C ALA A 713 -10.93 -7.14 31.85
N PRO A 714 -11.57 -7.50 32.93
CA PRO A 714 -11.00 -7.28 34.28
C PRO A 714 -9.67 -8.02 34.44
N GLY A 715 -8.66 -7.32 34.99
CA GLY A 715 -7.32 -7.85 35.16
C GLY A 715 -6.42 -7.86 33.94
N VAL A 716 -6.85 -7.28 32.84
CA VAL A 716 -6.03 -7.07 31.62
C VAL A 716 -5.73 -5.59 31.45
N PHE A 717 -4.49 -5.26 31.13
CA PHE A 717 -4.02 -3.89 30.95
C PHE A 717 -3.11 -3.82 29.73
N VAL A 718 -3.18 -2.72 28.98
CA VAL A 718 -2.19 -2.45 27.93
C VAL A 718 -0.86 -2.10 28.59
N THR A 719 0.21 -2.73 28.12
CA THR A 719 1.57 -2.45 28.63
C THR A 719 2.02 -1.07 28.13
N PRO A 720 2.42 -0.15 29.01
CA PRO A 720 3.04 1.10 28.55
C PRO A 720 4.42 0.81 27.94
N ASN A 721 4.72 1.48 26.83
CA ASN A 721 5.99 1.38 26.12
C ASN A 721 6.65 2.77 26.08
N ASP A 722 7.91 2.88 26.55
CA ASP A 722 8.65 4.13 26.56
C ASP A 722 9.76 4.15 25.48
N LYS A 723 10.32 2.99 25.14
CA LYS A 723 11.45 2.82 24.20
C LYS A 723 11.15 1.92 23.03
N LEU A 724 10.05 1.18 23.09
CA LEU A 724 9.68 0.25 22.04
C LEU A 724 9.39 0.99 20.74
N LYS A 725 10.04 0.56 19.67
CA LYS A 725 9.75 1.01 18.31
C LYS A 725 9.45 -0.22 17.45
N VAL A 726 8.22 -0.35 17.05
CA VAL A 726 7.69 -1.35 16.11
C VAL A 726 6.84 -0.58 15.10
N VAL A 727 7.11 -0.75 13.81
CA VAL A 727 6.33 -0.14 12.74
C VAL A 727 6.05 -1.21 11.71
N GLY A 728 4.83 -1.75 11.71
CA GLY A 728 4.42 -2.77 10.76
C GLY A 728 5.42 -3.91 10.63
N SER A 729 5.64 -4.68 11.71
CA SER A 729 6.66 -5.72 11.78
C SER A 729 6.05 -7.10 12.05
N VAL A 730 6.76 -8.14 11.66
CA VAL A 730 6.38 -9.53 11.94
C VAL A 730 7.16 -10.01 13.16
N LEU A 731 6.44 -10.39 14.20
CA LEU A 731 6.98 -10.77 15.50
C LEU A 731 6.65 -12.22 15.82
N GLN A 732 7.54 -12.89 16.53
CA GLN A 732 7.33 -14.26 16.99
C GLN A 732 6.54 -14.31 18.28
N ALA A 733 5.56 -15.22 18.34
CA ALA A 733 4.79 -15.54 19.52
C ALA A 733 4.75 -17.06 19.79
N LYS A 734 4.38 -17.42 21.04
CA LYS A 734 4.30 -18.82 21.48
C LYS A 734 2.94 -19.08 22.14
N PHE A 735 2.36 -20.25 21.87
CA PHE A 735 1.19 -20.71 22.59
C PHE A 735 1.53 -21.04 24.04
N VAL A 736 0.78 -20.45 24.97
CA VAL A 736 0.82 -20.75 26.40
C VAL A 736 -0.28 -21.73 26.76
N ASP A 737 -1.46 -21.61 26.11
CA ASP A 737 -2.57 -22.52 26.30
C ASP A 737 -3.01 -23.18 24.99
N ARG A 738 -2.52 -24.38 24.75
CA ARG A 738 -2.87 -25.19 23.57
C ARG A 738 -4.29 -25.78 23.60
N ARG A 739 -5.00 -25.66 24.72
CA ARG A 739 -6.41 -26.10 24.83
C ARG A 739 -7.37 -25.05 24.28
N SER A 740 -6.90 -23.84 24.08
CA SER A 740 -7.70 -22.78 23.44
C SER A 740 -8.11 -23.19 22.03
N PRO A 741 -9.37 -22.94 21.61
CA PRO A 741 -9.79 -23.16 20.22
C PRO A 741 -8.94 -22.42 19.20
N ILE A 742 -8.33 -21.28 19.56
CA ILE A 742 -7.42 -20.53 18.67
C ILE A 742 -6.21 -21.38 18.26
N ALA A 743 -5.75 -22.27 19.15
CA ALA A 743 -4.60 -23.13 18.87
C ALA A 743 -4.92 -24.34 17.98
N ALA A 744 -6.20 -24.60 17.68
CA ALA A 744 -6.64 -25.87 17.08
C ALA A 744 -6.10 -26.12 15.68
N SER A 745 -5.93 -25.09 14.86
CA SER A 745 -5.42 -25.20 13.49
C SER A 745 -3.90 -25.13 13.38
N TYR A 746 -3.21 -24.71 14.43
CA TYR A 746 -1.76 -24.57 14.44
C TYR A 746 -1.06 -25.84 14.90
N GLN A 747 -0.01 -26.24 14.20
CA GLN A 747 0.79 -27.43 14.53
C GLN A 747 2.02 -27.10 15.38
N SER A 748 2.57 -25.92 15.19
CA SER A 748 3.70 -25.40 15.97
C SER A 748 3.23 -24.75 17.26
N ASP A 749 4.10 -24.75 18.27
CA ASP A 749 3.93 -23.93 19.47
C ASP A 749 4.33 -22.47 19.23
N GLU A 750 5.02 -22.19 18.14
CA GLU A 750 5.46 -20.86 17.71
C GLU A 750 4.74 -20.44 16.44
N LEU A 751 4.40 -19.16 16.34
CA LEU A 751 3.78 -18.58 15.16
C LEU A 751 4.20 -17.12 14.98
N ALA A 752 4.01 -16.61 13.78
CA ALA A 752 4.23 -15.21 13.44
C ALA A 752 2.96 -14.37 13.69
N LEU A 753 3.13 -13.19 14.25
CA LEU A 753 2.09 -12.18 14.40
C LEU A 753 2.52 -10.90 13.69
N TYR A 754 1.63 -10.31 12.90
CA TYR A 754 1.82 -8.94 12.44
C TYR A 754 1.52 -7.96 13.58
N SER A 755 2.37 -6.95 13.77
CA SER A 755 2.20 -5.91 14.79
C SER A 755 2.42 -4.54 14.19
N ALA A 756 1.39 -3.69 14.18
CA ALA A 756 1.48 -2.33 13.64
C ALA A 756 2.36 -1.43 14.54
N GLU A 757 2.09 -1.39 15.85
CA GLU A 757 2.67 -0.42 16.78
C GLU A 757 3.26 -1.05 18.07
N GLY A 758 3.37 -2.37 18.13
CA GLY A 758 4.00 -3.04 19.27
C GLY A 758 3.14 -3.11 20.53
N GLN A 759 1.81 -3.16 20.44
CA GLN A 759 0.95 -3.34 21.60
C GLN A 759 1.17 -4.69 22.26
N SER A 760 1.10 -4.73 23.60
CA SER A 760 1.16 -5.95 24.39
C SER A 760 0.32 -5.80 25.67
N PHE A 761 -0.02 -6.93 26.31
CA PHE A 761 -0.84 -6.93 27.51
C PHE A 761 -0.08 -7.41 28.75
N LYS A 762 -0.44 -6.81 29.87
CA LYS A 762 -0.13 -7.27 31.20
C LYS A 762 -1.39 -7.86 31.83
N VAL A 763 -1.28 -8.99 32.47
CA VAL A 763 -2.39 -9.67 33.15
C VAL A 763 -2.18 -9.66 34.69
N SER A 764 -3.23 -9.36 35.43
CA SER A 764 -3.21 -9.33 36.91
C SER A 764 -4.37 -10.15 37.48
N HIS A 765 -4.18 -10.66 38.67
CA HIS A 765 -5.24 -11.29 39.43
C HIS A 765 -6.11 -10.27 40.20
N LEU A 766 -5.78 -8.97 40.12
CA LEU A 766 -6.53 -7.87 40.68
C LEU A 766 -7.20 -7.05 39.58
N VAL A 767 -8.46 -6.67 39.79
CA VAL A 767 -9.21 -5.80 38.86
C VAL A 767 -8.53 -4.45 38.68
N THR A 768 -7.88 -3.95 39.75
CA THR A 768 -7.17 -2.67 39.76
C THR A 768 -5.72 -2.75 39.27
N GLY A 769 -5.26 -3.92 38.87
CA GLY A 769 -3.86 -4.19 38.55
C GLY A 769 -2.96 -4.25 39.79
N ASP A 770 -1.66 -4.16 39.55
CA ASP A 770 -0.65 -4.30 40.59
C ASP A 770 -0.32 -2.94 41.24
N HIS A 771 -1.34 -2.15 41.59
CA HIS A 771 -1.14 -0.86 42.23
C HIS A 771 -0.36 -1.02 43.53
N GLY A 772 0.70 -0.26 43.71
CA GLY A 772 1.60 -0.29 44.86
C GLY A 772 2.74 -1.29 44.72
N LEU A 773 2.81 -2.07 43.64
CA LEU A 773 4.04 -2.82 43.32
C LEU A 773 5.01 -1.91 42.55
N PRO A 774 6.30 -2.00 42.85
CA PRO A 774 7.29 -1.27 42.07
C PRO A 774 7.15 -1.62 40.57
N ASN A 775 6.98 -0.62 39.72
CA ASN A 775 6.99 -0.82 38.27
C ASN A 775 8.41 -0.62 37.72
N ALA A 776 8.63 -0.91 36.45
CA ALA A 776 9.93 -0.73 35.85
C ALA A 776 10.46 0.71 35.96
N LYS A 777 9.57 1.71 36.05
CA LYS A 777 9.93 3.13 36.23
C LYS A 777 10.50 3.39 37.65
N ASP A 778 10.07 2.65 38.67
CA ASP A 778 10.56 2.77 40.04
C ASP A 778 12.00 2.26 40.17
N PHE A 779 12.44 1.47 39.19
CA PHE A 779 13.82 0.97 39.07
C PHE A 779 14.63 1.71 38.00
N GLN A 780 14.10 2.78 37.41
CA GLN A 780 14.89 3.60 36.50
C GLN A 780 16.08 4.18 37.29
N ARG A 781 17.26 3.90 36.78
CA ARG A 781 18.46 4.57 37.25
C ARG A 781 18.25 6.07 37.17
N PRO A 782 18.72 6.84 38.18
CA PRO A 782 18.65 8.29 38.08
C PRO A 782 19.21 8.75 36.72
N THR A 783 18.38 9.40 35.94
CA THR A 783 18.78 10.05 34.67
C THR A 783 19.53 11.35 34.96
N GLY A 784 20.40 11.34 35.96
CA GLY A 784 21.27 12.47 36.24
C GLY A 784 22.42 12.52 35.23
N ARG A 785 22.77 13.70 34.76
CA ARG A 785 24.02 13.93 34.03
C ARG A 785 25.18 13.32 34.82
N GLY A 786 26.04 12.55 34.15
CA GLY A 786 27.23 11.98 34.78
C GLY A 786 27.18 10.50 35.07
N GLY A 787 26.11 9.79 34.68
CA GLY A 787 26.06 8.33 34.77
C GLY A 787 26.94 7.64 33.72
N PRO A 788 27.43 6.42 33.97
CA PRO A 788 28.33 5.69 33.05
C PRO A 788 27.73 5.39 31.68
N HIS A 789 26.45 5.67 31.48
CA HIS A 789 25.73 5.51 30.21
C HIS A 789 25.26 6.85 29.62
N ASP A 790 25.62 7.97 30.22
CA ASP A 790 25.31 9.29 29.70
C ASP A 790 26.29 9.61 28.58
N SER A 791 25.78 9.76 27.34
CA SER A 791 26.58 10.07 26.16
C SER A 791 27.32 11.42 26.25
N ASP A 792 26.87 12.28 27.15
CA ASP A 792 27.46 13.60 27.38
C ASP A 792 28.66 13.56 28.34
N THR A 793 28.92 12.41 28.97
CA THR A 793 30.09 12.22 29.83
C THR A 793 31.19 11.45 29.12
N PRO A 794 32.47 11.71 29.45
CA PRO A 794 33.56 10.90 28.90
C PRO A 794 33.43 9.42 29.16
N GLU A 795 32.92 9.05 30.31
CA GLU A 795 32.67 7.67 30.75
C GLU A 795 31.56 6.98 29.93
N GLY A 796 30.48 7.72 29.62
CA GLY A 796 29.41 7.24 28.75
C GLY A 796 29.83 7.03 27.31
N ARG A 797 30.82 7.83 26.83
CA ARG A 797 31.37 7.70 25.48
C ARG A 797 32.41 6.59 25.34
N SER A 798 33.09 6.26 26.42
CA SER A 798 34.09 5.19 26.44
C SER A 798 33.54 3.83 26.81
N SER A 799 32.25 3.74 27.14
CA SER A 799 31.65 2.48 27.56
C SER A 799 31.77 1.43 26.46
N GLY A 800 32.54 0.40 26.75
CA GLY A 800 32.41 -0.87 26.06
C GLY A 800 30.95 -1.36 26.09
N ALA A 801 30.67 -2.45 25.37
CA ALA A 801 29.32 -3.01 25.23
C ALA A 801 28.51 -2.87 26.54
N ALA A 802 27.30 -2.29 26.42
CA ALA A 802 26.37 -2.21 27.53
C ALA A 802 26.30 -3.57 28.23
N PRO A 803 26.28 -3.61 29.58
CA PRO A 803 26.14 -4.88 30.26
C PRO A 803 24.93 -5.61 29.72
N ALA A 804 25.12 -6.89 29.39
CA ALA A 804 24.03 -7.74 28.93
C ALA A 804 22.86 -7.58 29.90
N LEU A 805 21.69 -7.20 29.37
CA LEU A 805 20.49 -7.17 30.15
C LEU A 805 20.23 -8.56 30.72
N PRO A 806 19.79 -8.69 31.96
CA PRO A 806 19.41 -9.98 32.49
C PRO A 806 18.38 -10.61 31.57
N GLU A 807 18.53 -11.90 31.30
CA GLU A 807 17.64 -12.67 30.48
C GLU A 807 16.19 -12.43 30.96
N ALA A 808 15.32 -11.97 30.06
CA ALA A 808 13.94 -11.67 30.43
C ALA A 808 13.25 -12.97 30.85
N LYS A 809 12.82 -13.03 32.10
CA LYS A 809 12.01 -14.16 32.54
C LYS A 809 10.61 -14.04 31.97
N PRO A 810 9.97 -15.17 31.61
CA PRO A 810 8.58 -15.17 31.20
C PRO A 810 7.73 -14.38 32.20
N TRP A 811 7.01 -13.37 31.67
CA TRP A 811 6.16 -12.57 32.54
C TRP A 811 4.99 -13.43 33.03
N GLN A 812 4.79 -13.44 34.34
CA GLN A 812 3.67 -14.10 35.00
C GLN A 812 3.01 -13.11 35.95
N ALA A 813 1.69 -13.24 36.10
CA ALA A 813 0.99 -12.51 37.17
C ALA A 813 1.63 -12.83 38.50
N LEU A 814 1.92 -11.80 39.28
CA LEU A 814 2.50 -12.00 40.61
C LEU A 814 1.56 -12.83 41.46
N PRO A 815 2.07 -13.81 42.23
CA PRO A 815 1.24 -14.57 43.16
C PRO A 815 0.66 -13.62 44.20
N LEU A 816 -0.65 -13.78 44.48
CA LEU A 816 -1.32 -13.03 45.53
C LEU A 816 -0.78 -13.47 46.88
N ASN A 817 -0.42 -12.51 47.74
CA ASN A 817 -0.05 -12.81 49.10
C ASN A 817 -1.30 -13.04 50.00
N ALA A 818 -1.11 -13.55 51.22
CA ALA A 818 -2.21 -13.86 52.10
C ALA A 818 -3.09 -12.65 52.46
N GLU A 819 -2.52 -11.45 52.48
CA GLU A 819 -3.24 -10.21 52.73
C GLU A 819 -4.11 -9.82 51.55
N GLN A 820 -3.59 -9.91 50.36
CA GLN A 820 -4.34 -9.65 49.12
C GLN A 820 -5.51 -10.62 48.93
N MET A 821 -5.41 -11.83 49.46
CA MET A 821 -6.48 -12.84 49.37
C MET A 821 -7.55 -12.73 50.47
N ARG A 822 -7.28 -12.03 51.55
CA ARG A 822 -8.24 -11.91 52.68
C ARG A 822 -9.37 -10.94 52.34
N ASN A 823 -10.56 -11.47 52.02
CA ASN A 823 -11.80 -10.69 51.82
C ASN A 823 -11.61 -9.40 50.95
N ASN A 824 -10.71 -9.45 49.98
CA ASN A 824 -10.44 -8.33 49.12
C ASN A 824 -11.36 -8.39 47.87
N PRO A 825 -12.31 -7.46 47.72
CA PRO A 825 -13.26 -7.48 46.62
C PRO A 825 -12.61 -7.20 45.27
N TRP A 826 -11.36 -6.74 45.22
CA TRP A 826 -10.60 -6.48 44.02
C TRP A 826 -9.87 -7.71 43.48
N VAL A 827 -9.85 -8.82 44.25
CA VAL A 827 -9.26 -10.09 43.81
C VAL A 827 -10.22 -10.79 42.87
N ILE A 828 -9.77 -11.07 41.65
CA ILE A 828 -10.53 -11.82 40.68
C ILE A 828 -10.60 -13.29 41.08
N PRO A 829 -11.81 -13.88 41.22
CA PRO A 829 -11.98 -15.31 41.56
C PRO A 829 -11.19 -16.19 40.60
N GLU A 830 -10.61 -17.28 41.05
CA GLU A 830 -9.72 -18.14 40.27
C GLU A 830 -10.30 -18.58 38.93
N GLY A 831 -11.56 -18.99 38.88
CA GLY A 831 -12.25 -19.43 37.70
C GLY A 831 -12.64 -18.29 36.72
N GLN A 832 -12.40 -17.03 37.11
CA GLN A 832 -12.70 -15.84 36.29
C GLN A 832 -11.43 -15.04 35.92
N ARG A 833 -10.26 -15.53 36.32
CA ARG A 833 -8.98 -14.87 35.98
C ARG A 833 -8.73 -14.89 34.47
N PRO A 834 -8.19 -13.80 33.92
CA PRO A 834 -7.82 -13.78 32.51
C PRO A 834 -6.75 -14.83 32.22
N GLN A 835 -6.89 -15.48 31.08
CA GLN A 835 -6.00 -16.54 30.59
C GLN A 835 -5.18 -16.05 29.43
N VAL A 836 -3.85 -16.13 29.51
CA VAL A 836 -2.96 -15.85 28.39
C VAL A 836 -2.97 -17.05 27.45
N ILE A 837 -3.32 -16.81 26.18
CA ILE A 837 -3.32 -17.84 25.13
C ILE A 837 -2.02 -17.82 24.35
N LEU A 838 -1.60 -16.64 23.91
CA LEU A 838 -0.35 -16.39 23.21
C LEU A 838 0.49 -15.37 23.97
N ARG A 839 1.78 -15.57 23.92
CA ARG A 839 2.79 -14.67 24.46
C ARG A 839 3.84 -14.37 23.40
N TYR A 840 4.31 -13.13 23.33
CA TYR A 840 5.46 -12.79 22.50
C TYR A 840 6.69 -13.59 22.91
N ALA A 841 7.59 -13.86 21.99
CA ALA A 841 8.84 -14.55 22.26
C ALA A 841 9.76 -13.73 23.18
N ASP A 842 10.83 -14.33 23.65
CA ASP A 842 11.91 -13.61 24.33
C ASP A 842 12.55 -12.57 23.41
N ALA A 843 13.20 -11.55 23.96
CA ALA A 843 13.71 -10.40 23.21
C ALA A 843 14.69 -10.79 22.08
N LYS A 844 15.44 -11.88 22.23
CA LYS A 844 16.42 -12.35 21.24
C LYS A 844 15.73 -12.94 19.99
N ASN A 845 14.58 -13.58 20.20
CA ASN A 845 13.85 -14.31 19.15
C ASN A 845 12.58 -13.57 18.72
N LEU A 846 12.34 -12.35 19.23
CA LEU A 846 11.08 -11.63 19.02
C LEU A 846 10.86 -11.17 17.58
N LEU A 847 11.90 -10.63 16.93
CA LEU A 847 11.79 -10.13 15.55
C LEU A 847 11.94 -11.26 14.53
N ILE A 848 10.92 -11.45 13.70
CA ILE A 848 11.00 -12.29 12.49
C ILE A 848 11.40 -11.43 11.31
N SER A 849 10.69 -10.28 11.10
CA SER A 849 10.86 -9.43 9.93
C SER A 849 10.43 -7.99 10.23
N GLY A 850 11.17 -7.01 9.74
CA GLY A 850 10.87 -5.58 9.87
C GLY A 850 11.76 -4.83 10.84
N LEU A 851 11.20 -3.85 11.54
CA LEU A 851 11.86 -2.96 12.51
C LEU A 851 11.47 -3.33 13.94
N LEU A 852 12.46 -3.54 14.79
CA LEU A 852 12.29 -3.66 16.23
C LEU A 852 13.43 -2.96 16.95
N ASP A 853 13.10 -2.02 17.83
CA ASP A 853 13.99 -1.44 18.83
C ASP A 853 13.29 -1.44 20.19
N GLY A 854 14.02 -1.59 21.29
CA GLY A 854 13.43 -1.69 22.64
C GLY A 854 12.56 -2.94 22.85
N GLY A 855 12.80 -4.04 22.13
CA GLY A 855 11.98 -5.25 22.16
C GLY A 855 11.87 -5.92 23.52
N GLU A 856 12.75 -5.62 24.47
CA GLU A 856 12.67 -6.08 25.87
C GLU A 856 11.42 -5.56 26.61
N GLU A 857 10.84 -4.44 26.17
CA GLU A 857 9.58 -3.94 26.76
C GLU A 857 8.36 -4.80 26.39
N MET A 858 8.45 -5.50 25.27
CA MET A 858 7.38 -6.34 24.72
C MET A 858 7.61 -7.84 24.93
N ALA A 859 8.87 -8.25 25.03
CA ALA A 859 9.26 -9.64 25.18
C ALA A 859 8.50 -10.34 26.33
N GLU A 860 8.06 -11.57 26.10
CA GLU A 860 7.34 -12.42 27.06
C GLU A 860 6.00 -11.83 27.56
N ARG A 861 5.55 -10.70 27.02
CA ARG A 861 4.23 -10.13 27.32
C ARG A 861 3.13 -10.90 26.61
N ALA A 862 1.90 -10.80 27.13
CA ALA A 862 0.76 -11.44 26.49
C ALA A 862 0.42 -10.75 25.15
N ALA A 863 0.25 -11.56 24.10
CA ALA A 863 -0.20 -11.14 22.77
C ALA A 863 -1.69 -11.41 22.58
N VAL A 864 -2.20 -12.53 23.12
CA VAL A 864 -3.63 -12.86 23.08
C VAL A 864 -4.09 -13.31 24.46
N VAL A 865 -5.19 -12.72 24.93
CA VAL A 865 -5.77 -12.98 26.24
C VAL A 865 -7.26 -13.29 26.11
N ASN A 866 -7.70 -14.32 26.81
CA ASN A 866 -9.11 -14.62 27.05
C ASN A 866 -9.50 -14.12 28.44
N ALA A 867 -10.30 -13.07 28.51
CA ALA A 867 -10.83 -12.52 29.73
C ALA A 867 -12.29 -12.98 29.95
N HIS A 868 -12.62 -13.34 31.21
CA HIS A 868 -13.98 -13.69 31.60
C HIS A 868 -14.76 -12.44 31.98
N TYR A 869 -16.03 -12.35 31.54
CA TYR A 869 -16.97 -11.34 32.01
C TYR A 869 -18.37 -11.94 32.15
N GLY A 870 -18.80 -12.15 33.37
CA GLY A 870 -20.03 -12.89 33.64
C GLY A 870 -19.93 -14.35 33.18
N LYS A 871 -20.84 -14.79 32.32
CA LYS A 871 -20.85 -16.14 31.71
C LYS A 871 -20.11 -16.22 30.38
N GLY A 872 -19.70 -15.08 29.83
CA GLY A 872 -19.08 -14.99 28.53
C GLY A 872 -17.61 -14.63 28.59
N HIS A 873 -17.09 -14.35 27.43
CA HIS A 873 -15.66 -14.13 27.23
C HIS A 873 -15.40 -12.90 26.35
N VAL A 874 -14.29 -12.23 26.60
CA VAL A 874 -13.68 -11.23 25.73
C VAL A 874 -12.33 -11.75 25.31
N LEU A 875 -12.16 -11.92 24.02
CA LEU A 875 -10.91 -12.32 23.41
C LEU A 875 -10.20 -11.07 22.90
N LEU A 876 -9.01 -10.82 23.44
CA LEU A 876 -8.22 -9.63 23.14
C LEU A 876 -6.97 -10.02 22.37
N PHE A 877 -6.82 -9.46 21.18
CA PHE A 877 -5.60 -9.54 20.39
C PHE A 877 -4.83 -8.22 20.53
N ALA A 878 -3.57 -8.30 20.89
CA ALA A 878 -2.68 -7.13 20.92
C ALA A 878 -2.27 -6.67 19.51
N SER A 879 -2.36 -7.54 18.54
CA SER A 879 -2.09 -7.31 17.12
C SER A 879 -3.33 -7.57 16.29
N ASN A 880 -3.32 -7.14 15.03
CA ASN A 880 -4.41 -7.44 14.10
C ASN A 880 -4.22 -8.82 13.44
N PRO A 881 -5.08 -9.82 13.71
CA PRO A 881 -4.94 -11.14 13.11
C PRO A 881 -5.25 -11.17 11.61
N ILE A 882 -5.94 -10.17 11.08
CA ILE A 882 -6.30 -10.06 9.66
C ILE A 882 -5.78 -8.72 9.13
N TRP A 883 -4.67 -8.73 8.39
CA TRP A 883 -3.99 -7.52 7.95
C TRP A 883 -3.68 -7.55 6.45
N ARG A 884 -4.26 -6.59 5.68
CA ARG A 884 -3.91 -6.25 4.29
C ARG A 884 -3.74 -7.44 3.34
N GLY A 885 -4.50 -8.52 3.53
CA GLY A 885 -4.35 -9.76 2.75
C GLY A 885 -3.05 -10.54 3.01
N GLY A 886 -2.16 -10.04 3.87
CA GLY A 886 -0.95 -10.72 4.29
C GLY A 886 -1.18 -11.76 5.38
N THR A 887 -2.29 -11.64 6.11
CA THR A 887 -2.80 -12.65 7.04
C THR A 887 -4.27 -12.89 6.77
N ILE A 888 -4.72 -14.11 6.90
CA ILE A 888 -6.12 -14.49 6.66
C ILE A 888 -6.73 -15.30 7.82
N GLY A 889 -6.11 -15.28 9.00
CA GLY A 889 -6.62 -15.92 10.21
C GLY A 889 -5.59 -16.71 10.96
#